data_d15aed48df2b8e225bb1fa67815cdb00
#
_entry.id   d15aed48df2b8e225bb1fa67815cdb00
#
_cell.length_a   1.000
_cell.length_b   1.000
_cell.length_c   1.000
_cell.angle_alpha   90.00
_cell.angle_beta   90.00
_cell.angle_gamma   90.00
#
_symmetry.space_group_name_H-M   'P 1'
#
loop_
_entity.id
_entity.type
_entity.pdbx_description
1 polymer ?
#
loop_
_entity_poly.entity_id
_entity_poly.type
_entity_poly.pdbx_seq_one_letter_code
_entity_poly.pdbx_strand_id
1 'polypeptide(L)'
;MTYRAWDLKTLDRAAVRELTHAIAEQRTEELEYSAMDEEPWSEQKYAATLAAQQKETALLAGILAARGITDPADALTLLAGEEELSDPALLTDMEKACQRIWQAIDNGETIVVFGDYDVDGVTATALLYQHLKGMGAAVKCMLPSREGDGYGLSRNAIQSIHDKGYRLIVTVDNGISAVAEADFAAELGIDLIITDHHLPPETLPKAVAVVDPRREDDTSPFKGLCGAGVAFKLCAALDDCTPEEMLDYCGDLAAVGTVADVMPLTGENRTLVKAGLRQLQQTDRPGMEALLEEVGLAGKPVTAENISYAIAPRINAAGRMDSAVTALQLVLCEDPDRAEELAHKLNEINAKRQETELQIFKAAEELLEQQPERLEDRVILLWGRDWHPGVIGIVASRLVERTGRPVIVVTVDEHGECKGSGRSVQGFNLHACIGACADLLIRYGGHAMAAGLSVREENLEALRRRLNEWAARECPVLQIPPLTCDLSIHLDRVTVDAVRRLDQLAPFGAENPTPVFLLQNAVLDGVYPVSNGKHSRLRLRQGNASLYAVWFGMRPEQLPYATGDVVDTALNLSVYDAPRGAQLSGRIIDLHPAGLGSAMPQQAALVQALRRGTPLTTEQKNLITPARSDIIAVYRELQARRWHAEDLQPLCAKLGEENTGKTLVAVTALEQVGLIAAAEKGGAKVWELVPTAGKKNLADAPILKCLEGM
;
A
#
# COMPACT_ATOMS: atom_id res chain seq x y z
N MET A 1 -17.92 -9.54 -11.32
CA MET A 1 -16.69 -9.78 -12.11
C MET A 1 -15.93 -8.46 -12.18
N THR A 2 -14.84 -8.34 -11.45
CA THR A 2 -13.94 -7.19 -11.49
C THR A 2 -12.79 -7.56 -12.42
N TYR A 3 -12.69 -6.93 -13.58
CA TYR A 3 -11.58 -7.12 -14.51
C TYR A 3 -10.58 -5.99 -14.29
N ARG A 4 -9.33 -6.35 -14.02
CA ARG A 4 -8.21 -5.41 -13.96
C ARG A 4 -7.40 -5.55 -15.25
N ALA A 5 -7.32 -4.49 -16.04
CA ALA A 5 -6.44 -4.48 -17.21
C ALA A 5 -4.97 -4.55 -16.77
N TRP A 6 -4.12 -5.20 -17.60
CA TRP A 6 -2.69 -5.19 -17.40
C TRP A 6 -2.03 -4.34 -18.47
N ASP A 7 -1.10 -3.51 -18.04
CA ASP A 7 -0.31 -2.63 -18.90
C ASP A 7 1.16 -3.05 -18.85
N LEU A 8 1.66 -3.62 -19.93
CA LEU A 8 3.05 -4.01 -20.06
C LEU A 8 3.86 -2.83 -20.58
N LYS A 9 4.87 -2.41 -19.82
CA LYS A 9 5.76 -1.33 -20.21
C LYS A 9 6.49 -1.62 -21.51
N THR A 10 6.58 -0.60 -22.35
CA THR A 10 7.34 -0.69 -23.61
C THR A 10 8.83 -0.54 -23.32
N LEU A 11 9.64 -1.43 -23.90
CA LEU A 11 11.09 -1.44 -23.68
C LEU A 11 11.83 -0.87 -24.90
N ASP A 12 12.78 0.01 -24.63
CA ASP A 12 13.85 0.30 -25.56
C ASP A 12 14.90 -0.82 -25.52
N ARG A 13 14.90 -1.64 -26.56
CA ARG A 13 15.82 -2.78 -26.65
C ARG A 13 17.29 -2.38 -26.82
N ALA A 14 17.56 -1.14 -27.30
CA ALA A 14 18.93 -0.64 -27.40
C ALA A 14 19.43 -0.28 -26.00
N ALA A 15 18.65 0.51 -25.26
CA ALA A 15 18.96 0.84 -23.88
C ALA A 15 19.15 -0.40 -22.99
N VAL A 16 18.27 -1.41 -23.10
CA VAL A 16 18.43 -2.67 -22.35
C VAL A 16 19.79 -3.34 -22.67
N ARG A 17 20.24 -3.34 -23.91
CA ARG A 17 21.55 -3.93 -24.26
C ARG A 17 22.71 -3.13 -23.71
N GLU A 18 22.66 -1.80 -23.80
CA GLU A 18 23.69 -0.90 -23.27
C GLU A 18 23.80 -1.03 -21.75
N LEU A 19 22.68 -0.98 -21.03
CA LEU A 19 22.63 -1.22 -19.59
C LEU A 19 23.16 -2.59 -19.21
N THR A 20 22.73 -3.65 -19.93
CA THR A 20 23.21 -5.02 -19.66
C THR A 20 24.71 -5.10 -19.80
N HIS A 21 25.30 -4.46 -20.81
CA HIS A 21 26.75 -4.46 -21.02
C HIS A 21 27.47 -3.69 -19.92
N ALA A 22 27.06 -2.46 -19.65
CA ALA A 22 27.72 -1.60 -18.66
C ALA A 22 27.70 -2.21 -17.24
N ILE A 23 26.53 -2.72 -16.80
CA ILE A 23 26.41 -3.37 -15.49
C ILE A 23 27.25 -4.66 -15.41
N ALA A 24 27.25 -5.45 -16.50
CA ALA A 24 28.05 -6.68 -16.55
C ALA A 24 29.55 -6.40 -16.59
N GLU A 25 29.98 -5.36 -17.29
CA GLU A 25 31.37 -4.92 -17.40
C GLU A 25 31.89 -4.46 -16.04
N GLN A 26 31.21 -3.51 -15.39
CA GLN A 26 31.57 -3.06 -14.03
C GLN A 26 31.71 -4.26 -13.07
N ARG A 27 30.75 -5.17 -13.11
CA ARG A 27 30.80 -6.35 -12.23
C ARG A 27 31.94 -7.29 -12.54
N THR A 28 32.30 -7.43 -13.82
CA THR A 28 33.44 -8.25 -14.24
C THR A 28 34.74 -7.64 -13.76
N GLU A 29 34.88 -6.31 -13.85
CA GLU A 29 36.03 -5.56 -13.31
C GLU A 29 36.15 -5.69 -11.79
N GLU A 30 35.03 -5.59 -11.06
CA GLU A 30 35.01 -5.80 -9.60
C GLU A 30 35.47 -7.23 -9.24
N LEU A 31 35.05 -8.25 -10.00
CA LEU A 31 35.45 -9.65 -9.77
C LEU A 31 36.93 -9.86 -10.10
N GLU A 32 37.45 -9.24 -11.16
CA GLU A 32 38.86 -9.28 -11.50
C GLU A 32 39.68 -8.59 -10.41
N TYR A 33 39.27 -7.40 -9.97
CA TYR A 33 39.95 -6.66 -8.90
C TYR A 33 39.95 -7.44 -7.56
N SER A 34 38.84 -8.10 -7.22
CA SER A 34 38.75 -8.90 -5.99
C SER A 34 39.62 -10.15 -6.01
N ALA A 35 40.03 -10.61 -7.19
CA ALA A 35 40.92 -11.77 -7.41
C ALA A 35 42.42 -11.38 -7.50
N MET A 36 42.77 -10.17 -7.08
CA MET A 36 44.12 -9.56 -7.28
C MET A 36 45.29 -10.28 -6.62
N ASP A 37 45.09 -11.32 -5.84
CA ASP A 37 46.16 -12.20 -5.36
C ASP A 37 46.66 -13.20 -6.43
N GLU A 38 45.99 -13.24 -7.59
CA GLU A 38 46.32 -14.06 -8.75
C GLU A 38 46.81 -13.16 -9.93
N GLU A 39 47.48 -13.76 -10.90
CA GLU A 39 47.87 -13.06 -12.14
C GLU A 39 46.64 -12.43 -12.84
N PRO A 40 46.83 -11.29 -13.57
CA PRO A 40 45.74 -10.67 -14.33
C PRO A 40 44.99 -11.69 -15.21
N TRP A 41 43.67 -11.55 -15.31
CA TRP A 41 42.85 -12.51 -16.08
C TRP A 41 43.26 -12.51 -17.55
N SER A 42 43.30 -13.71 -18.18
CA SER A 42 43.41 -13.80 -19.60
C SER A 42 42.18 -13.19 -20.30
N GLU A 43 42.36 -12.64 -21.49
CA GLU A 43 41.26 -12.11 -22.31
C GLU A 43 40.11 -13.13 -22.46
N GLN A 44 40.43 -14.40 -22.54
CA GLN A 44 39.45 -15.48 -22.68
C GLN A 44 38.63 -15.65 -21.37
N LYS A 45 39.29 -15.57 -20.18
CA LYS A 45 38.61 -15.65 -18.89
C LYS A 45 37.70 -14.42 -18.68
N TYR A 46 38.22 -13.22 -18.98
CA TYR A 46 37.44 -11.98 -18.92
C TYR A 46 36.21 -12.04 -19.81
N ALA A 47 36.35 -12.38 -21.10
CA ALA A 47 35.23 -12.46 -22.02
C ALA A 47 34.17 -13.51 -21.61
N ALA A 48 34.62 -14.65 -21.06
CA ALA A 48 33.71 -15.70 -20.60
C ALA A 48 32.93 -15.22 -19.34
N THR A 49 33.59 -14.55 -18.41
CA THR A 49 32.94 -13.97 -17.21
C THR A 49 31.96 -12.86 -17.60
N LEU A 50 32.37 -11.93 -18.47
CA LEU A 50 31.48 -10.90 -19.00
C LEU A 50 30.21 -11.47 -19.64
N ALA A 51 30.35 -12.50 -20.45
CA ALA A 51 29.19 -13.16 -21.07
C ALA A 51 28.27 -13.84 -20.05
N ALA A 52 28.82 -14.38 -18.96
CA ALA A 52 28.02 -14.92 -17.84
C ALA A 52 27.30 -13.80 -17.10
N GLN A 53 28.02 -12.71 -16.75
CA GLN A 53 27.44 -11.55 -16.09
C GLN A 53 26.33 -10.90 -16.92
N GLN A 54 26.47 -10.79 -18.25
CA GLN A 54 25.42 -10.29 -19.13
C GLN A 54 24.11 -11.09 -19.03
N LYS A 55 24.19 -12.41 -18.89
CA LYS A 55 22.98 -13.23 -18.70
C LYS A 55 22.29 -12.98 -17.36
N GLU A 56 23.08 -12.80 -16.32
CA GLU A 56 22.57 -12.55 -14.97
C GLU A 56 22.01 -11.13 -14.80
N THR A 57 22.56 -10.14 -15.51
CA THR A 57 22.16 -8.71 -15.38
C THR A 57 21.02 -8.34 -16.35
N ALA A 58 20.75 -9.13 -17.38
CA ALA A 58 19.74 -8.82 -18.40
C ALA A 58 18.33 -8.53 -17.81
N LEU A 59 17.94 -9.25 -16.76
CA LEU A 59 16.65 -9.05 -16.10
C LEU A 59 16.63 -7.70 -15.36
N LEU A 60 17.69 -7.38 -14.62
CA LEU A 60 17.86 -6.11 -13.92
C LEU A 60 17.87 -4.92 -14.88
N ALA A 61 18.66 -5.01 -15.95
CA ALA A 61 18.72 -3.98 -17.00
C ALA A 61 17.34 -3.76 -17.68
N GLY A 62 16.59 -4.84 -17.90
CA GLY A 62 15.23 -4.77 -18.41
C GLY A 62 14.29 -3.99 -17.48
N ILE A 63 14.38 -4.20 -16.17
CA ILE A 63 13.58 -3.46 -15.17
C ILE A 63 13.98 -1.98 -15.11
N LEU A 64 15.28 -1.67 -15.13
CA LEU A 64 15.78 -0.28 -15.15
C LEU A 64 15.24 0.47 -16.37
N ALA A 65 15.39 -0.11 -17.56
CA ALA A 65 14.86 0.47 -18.80
C ALA A 65 13.32 0.62 -18.77
N ALA A 66 12.60 -0.36 -18.23
CA ALA A 66 11.15 -0.29 -18.04
C ALA A 66 10.72 0.83 -17.09
N ARG A 67 11.60 1.23 -16.16
CA ARG A 67 11.38 2.34 -15.21
C ARG A 67 11.89 3.68 -15.73
N GLY A 68 12.37 3.73 -16.97
CA GLY A 68 12.84 4.96 -17.62
C GLY A 68 14.32 5.29 -17.35
N ILE A 69 15.05 4.42 -16.65
CA ILE A 69 16.50 4.57 -16.43
C ILE A 69 17.19 3.91 -17.63
N THR A 70 17.63 4.74 -18.58
CA THR A 70 18.20 4.28 -19.86
C THR A 70 19.66 4.65 -20.03
N ASP A 71 20.16 5.60 -19.23
CA ASP A 71 21.58 5.97 -19.22
C ASP A 71 22.38 5.03 -18.32
N PRO A 72 23.50 4.45 -18.80
CA PRO A 72 24.33 3.57 -17.99
C PRO A 72 24.92 4.20 -16.74
N ALA A 73 25.31 5.48 -16.79
CA ALA A 73 25.90 6.17 -15.63
C ALA A 73 24.85 6.35 -14.51
N ASP A 74 23.61 6.76 -14.87
CA ASP A 74 22.50 6.87 -13.93
C ASP A 74 22.17 5.50 -13.31
N ALA A 75 22.18 4.45 -14.12
CA ALA A 75 21.91 3.09 -13.65
C ALA A 75 22.98 2.61 -12.65
N LEU A 76 24.25 2.85 -12.94
CA LEU A 76 25.36 2.45 -12.07
C LEU A 76 25.34 3.24 -10.74
N THR A 77 25.08 4.55 -10.79
CA THR A 77 24.90 5.40 -9.58
C THR A 77 23.76 4.88 -8.71
N LEU A 78 22.60 4.59 -9.31
CA LEU A 78 21.46 4.01 -8.58
C LEU A 78 21.82 2.68 -7.92
N LEU A 79 22.51 1.79 -8.64
CA LEU A 79 22.87 0.45 -8.15
C LEU A 79 23.93 0.51 -7.06
N ALA A 80 24.89 1.45 -7.13
CA ALA A 80 25.84 1.73 -6.06
C ALA A 80 25.10 2.17 -4.78
N GLY A 81 23.98 2.87 -4.92
CA GLY A 81 23.16 3.35 -3.80
C GLY A 81 23.82 4.50 -3.05
N GLU A 82 24.55 5.33 -3.78
CA GLU A 82 25.29 6.50 -3.33
C GLU A 82 24.57 7.80 -3.73
N GLU A 83 23.22 7.80 -3.69
CA GLU A 83 22.49 9.05 -3.85
C GLU A 83 22.82 9.95 -2.66
N GLU A 84 23.34 11.13 -2.95
CA GLU A 84 23.76 12.10 -1.92
C GLU A 84 22.57 12.57 -1.10
N LEU A 85 22.76 12.68 0.21
CA LEU A 85 21.82 13.33 1.10
C LEU A 85 22.10 14.85 1.05
N SER A 86 21.08 15.65 0.74
CA SER A 86 21.24 17.10 0.64
C SER A 86 21.64 17.74 1.97
N ASP A 87 22.37 18.84 1.88
CA ASP A 87 22.74 19.65 3.04
C ASP A 87 21.48 20.11 3.80
N PRO A 88 21.36 19.84 5.11
CA PRO A 88 20.26 20.30 5.93
C PRO A 88 20.01 21.81 5.90
N ALA A 89 21.05 22.61 5.69
CA ALA A 89 20.98 24.07 5.61
C ALA A 89 20.14 24.56 4.42
N LEU A 90 19.90 23.72 3.43
CA LEU A 90 19.02 24.06 2.29
C LEU A 90 17.53 24.07 2.65
N LEU A 91 17.15 23.45 3.78
CA LEU A 91 15.77 23.54 4.27
C LEU A 91 15.51 24.94 4.87
N THR A 92 14.47 25.57 4.39
CA THR A 92 14.10 26.93 4.83
C THR A 92 13.86 26.97 6.33
N ASP A 93 14.37 28.03 6.99
CA ASP A 93 14.34 28.27 8.44
C ASP A 93 15.14 27.26 9.30
N MET A 94 15.89 26.33 8.73
CA MET A 94 16.71 25.36 9.48
C MET A 94 17.71 26.08 10.41
N GLU A 95 18.43 27.10 9.91
CA GLU A 95 19.38 27.87 10.72
C GLU A 95 18.70 28.57 11.90
N LYS A 96 17.50 29.16 11.71
CA LYS A 96 16.72 29.79 12.77
C LYS A 96 16.29 28.78 13.84
N ALA A 97 15.87 27.58 13.41
CA ALA A 97 15.53 26.49 14.31
C ALA A 97 16.72 26.10 15.19
N CYS A 98 17.89 25.86 14.57
CA CYS A 98 19.11 25.53 15.28
C CYS A 98 19.53 26.62 16.27
N GLN A 99 19.55 27.90 15.85
CA GLN A 99 19.90 29.02 16.70
C GLN A 99 19.01 29.11 17.94
N ARG A 100 17.68 28.93 17.79
CA ARG A 100 16.75 29.00 18.95
C ARG A 100 16.89 27.79 19.88
N ILE A 101 17.17 26.60 19.33
CA ILE A 101 17.43 25.40 20.13
C ILE A 101 18.73 25.57 20.92
N TRP A 102 19.82 26.01 20.29
CA TRP A 102 21.08 26.28 20.98
C TRP A 102 20.92 27.34 22.08
N GLN A 103 20.18 28.40 21.80
CA GLN A 103 19.87 29.40 22.82
C GLN A 103 19.14 28.78 24.02
N ALA A 104 18.22 27.84 23.81
CA ALA A 104 17.52 27.18 24.88
C ALA A 104 18.47 26.31 25.72
N ILE A 105 19.38 25.57 25.05
CA ILE A 105 20.39 24.74 25.72
C ILE A 105 21.30 25.61 26.61
N ASP A 106 21.85 26.69 26.05
CA ASP A 106 22.73 27.61 26.76
C ASP A 106 22.07 28.27 27.97
N ASN A 107 20.79 28.58 27.86
CA ASN A 107 20.01 29.18 28.94
C ASN A 107 19.44 28.15 29.94
N GLY A 108 19.58 26.85 29.71
CA GLY A 108 18.99 25.80 30.52
C GLY A 108 17.45 25.75 30.44
N GLU A 109 16.88 26.24 29.34
CA GLU A 109 15.43 26.18 29.10
C GLU A 109 15.00 24.73 28.81
N THR A 110 13.84 24.32 29.32
CA THR A 110 13.27 23.01 28.96
C THR A 110 12.63 23.07 27.58
N ILE A 111 13.11 22.23 26.68
CA ILE A 111 12.56 22.04 25.32
C ILE A 111 11.50 20.95 25.37
N VAL A 112 10.32 21.21 24.82
CA VAL A 112 9.26 20.20 24.66
C VAL A 112 9.24 19.75 23.20
N VAL A 113 9.59 18.49 22.94
CA VAL A 113 9.41 17.84 21.64
C VAL A 113 7.98 17.32 21.60
N PHE A 114 7.19 17.83 20.66
CA PHE A 114 5.78 17.49 20.51
C PHE A 114 5.57 16.75 19.17
N GLY A 115 5.33 15.44 19.23
CA GLY A 115 5.16 14.60 18.04
C GLY A 115 3.70 14.31 17.69
N ASP A 116 3.50 13.34 16.81
CA ASP A 116 2.19 12.73 16.53
C ASP A 116 2.13 11.28 17.06
N TYR A 117 0.94 10.68 17.00
CA TYR A 117 0.64 9.37 17.59
C TYR A 117 0.94 8.17 16.69
N ASP A 118 1.30 8.36 15.43
CA ASP A 118 1.66 7.28 14.52
C ASP A 118 3.17 6.95 14.55
N VAL A 119 3.60 6.05 13.67
CA VAL A 119 5.00 5.59 13.66
C VAL A 119 5.96 6.71 13.31
N ASP A 120 5.62 7.56 12.35
CA ASP A 120 6.49 8.68 11.95
C ASP A 120 6.64 9.68 13.10
N GLY A 121 5.53 10.12 13.69
CA GLY A 121 5.55 11.00 14.85
C GLY A 121 6.27 10.42 16.06
N VAL A 122 6.09 9.11 16.34
CA VAL A 122 6.79 8.42 17.44
C VAL A 122 8.30 8.34 17.18
N THR A 123 8.72 7.95 15.97
CA THR A 123 10.15 7.82 15.63
C THR A 123 10.83 9.19 15.52
N ALA A 124 10.17 10.20 14.95
CA ALA A 124 10.65 11.58 14.91
C ALA A 124 10.84 12.15 16.32
N THR A 125 9.85 11.91 17.22
CA THR A 125 9.93 12.32 18.63
C THR A 125 11.10 11.66 19.35
N ALA A 126 11.24 10.34 19.19
CA ALA A 126 12.31 9.58 19.84
C ALA A 126 13.67 10.04 19.35
N LEU A 127 13.84 10.21 18.05
CA LEU A 127 15.07 10.65 17.40
C LEU A 127 15.50 12.01 17.93
N LEU A 128 14.67 13.04 17.85
CA LEU A 128 15.01 14.38 18.29
C LEU A 128 15.19 14.45 19.82
N TYR A 129 14.36 13.74 20.60
CA TYR A 129 14.50 13.67 22.05
C TYR A 129 15.87 13.09 22.48
N GLN A 130 16.29 11.97 21.90
CA GLN A 130 17.56 11.33 22.24
C GLN A 130 18.73 12.21 21.83
N HIS A 131 18.67 12.83 20.67
CA HIS A 131 19.70 13.74 20.19
C HIS A 131 19.86 14.94 21.14
N LEU A 132 18.79 15.67 21.43
CA LEU A 132 18.83 16.79 22.35
C LEU A 132 19.29 16.39 23.77
N LYS A 133 18.88 15.20 24.25
CA LYS A 133 19.35 14.65 25.53
C LYS A 133 20.85 14.40 25.49
N GLY A 134 21.39 13.88 24.37
CA GLY A 134 22.83 13.68 24.13
C GLY A 134 23.62 14.98 24.15
N MET A 135 23.06 16.05 23.62
CA MET A 135 23.63 17.41 23.66
C MET A 135 23.58 18.06 25.07
N GLY A 136 22.96 17.40 26.07
CA GLY A 136 22.81 17.92 27.43
C GLY A 136 21.61 18.85 27.63
N ALA A 137 20.69 18.94 26.69
CA ALA A 137 19.48 19.75 26.83
C ALA A 137 18.55 19.22 27.92
N ALA A 138 17.86 20.13 28.62
CA ALA A 138 16.69 19.80 29.42
C ALA A 138 15.51 19.57 28.46
N VAL A 139 15.15 18.31 28.19
CA VAL A 139 14.15 17.95 27.17
C VAL A 139 13.03 17.11 27.74
N LYS A 140 11.82 17.31 27.23
CA LYS A 140 10.62 16.50 27.46
C LYS A 140 9.95 16.17 26.15
N CYS A 141 9.30 15.01 26.07
CA CYS A 141 8.48 14.64 24.92
C CYS A 141 7.01 14.55 25.30
N MET A 142 6.15 14.90 24.35
CA MET A 142 4.68 14.80 24.46
C MET A 142 4.12 14.32 23.11
N LEU A 143 3.08 13.49 23.22
CA LEU A 143 2.28 13.04 22.07
C LEU A 143 0.81 13.39 22.32
N PRO A 144 0.04 13.74 21.28
CA PRO A 144 -1.39 14.02 21.41
C PRO A 144 -2.17 12.75 21.73
N SER A 145 -3.30 12.91 22.40
CA SER A 145 -4.30 11.86 22.58
C SER A 145 -5.29 11.89 21.42
N ARG A 146 -5.42 10.80 20.69
CA ARG A 146 -6.33 10.70 19.54
C ARG A 146 -7.80 10.98 19.90
N GLU A 147 -8.23 10.62 21.11
CA GLU A 147 -9.61 10.77 21.56
C GLU A 147 -9.90 12.15 22.16
N GLY A 148 -8.89 12.79 22.77
CA GLY A 148 -9.05 14.07 23.49
C GLY A 148 -8.63 15.30 22.70
N ASP A 149 -7.45 15.25 22.09
CA ASP A 149 -6.81 16.43 21.46
C ASP A 149 -7.01 16.49 19.94
N GLY A 150 -7.31 15.35 19.30
CA GLY A 150 -7.40 15.24 17.86
C GLY A 150 -6.01 15.00 17.22
N TYR A 151 -5.79 15.55 16.03
CA TYR A 151 -4.53 15.48 15.30
C TYR A 151 -3.67 16.71 15.59
N GLY A 152 -2.37 16.48 15.87
CA GLY A 152 -1.37 17.52 15.99
C GLY A 152 -1.46 18.39 17.25
N LEU A 153 -0.88 19.58 17.18
CA LEU A 153 -0.78 20.53 18.30
C LEU A 153 -2.15 21.13 18.63
N SER A 154 -2.56 21.06 19.91
CA SER A 154 -3.84 21.57 20.38
C SER A 154 -3.66 22.71 21.40
N ARG A 155 -4.66 23.59 21.52
CA ARG A 155 -4.67 24.65 22.56
C ARG A 155 -4.56 24.09 23.97
N ASN A 156 -5.16 22.94 24.26
CA ASN A 156 -5.07 22.28 25.56
C ASN A 156 -3.65 21.81 25.86
N ALA A 157 -2.96 21.23 24.85
CA ALA A 157 -1.56 20.83 24.97
C ALA A 157 -0.66 22.05 25.24
N ILE A 158 -0.81 23.13 24.47
CA ILE A 158 -0.07 24.39 24.65
C ILE A 158 -0.30 24.98 26.07
N GLN A 159 -1.56 25.02 26.52
CA GLN A 159 -1.87 25.51 27.86
C GLN A 159 -1.20 24.64 28.93
N SER A 160 -1.25 23.31 28.80
CA SER A 160 -0.60 22.40 29.75
C SER A 160 0.93 22.58 29.79
N ILE A 161 1.54 22.87 28.65
CA ILE A 161 2.98 23.15 28.51
C ILE A 161 3.32 24.47 29.20
N HIS A 162 2.53 25.52 28.96
CA HIS A 162 2.66 26.81 29.59
C HIS A 162 2.56 26.73 31.12
N ASP A 163 1.56 26.01 31.64
CA ASP A 163 1.29 25.89 33.10
C ASP A 163 2.43 25.15 33.84
N LYS A 164 3.18 24.29 33.12
CA LYS A 164 4.40 23.64 33.62
C LYS A 164 5.63 24.55 33.58
N GLY A 165 5.49 25.75 33.04
CA GLY A 165 6.57 26.75 32.96
C GLY A 165 7.50 26.57 31.74
N TYR A 166 7.18 25.71 30.80
CA TYR A 166 7.99 25.53 29.58
C TYR A 166 7.70 26.63 28.55
N ARG A 167 8.72 27.02 27.77
CA ARG A 167 8.65 28.19 26.88
C ARG A 167 9.09 27.91 25.46
N LEU A 168 9.58 26.71 25.15
CA LEU A 168 9.94 26.29 23.81
C LEU A 168 9.29 24.96 23.48
N ILE A 169 8.55 24.94 22.38
CA ILE A 169 7.98 23.73 21.76
C ILE A 169 8.69 23.54 20.42
N VAL A 170 9.15 22.32 20.16
CA VAL A 170 9.59 21.88 18.83
C VAL A 170 8.61 20.77 18.40
N THR A 171 7.79 21.04 17.38
CA THR A 171 6.92 20.02 16.83
C THR A 171 7.70 19.15 15.84
N VAL A 172 7.37 17.87 15.77
CA VAL A 172 7.89 16.93 14.78
C VAL A 172 6.72 16.17 14.15
N ASP A 173 6.68 16.08 12.83
CA ASP A 173 5.62 15.41 12.07
C ASP A 173 4.23 16.03 12.28
N ASN A 174 4.16 17.26 12.68
CA ASN A 174 2.93 18.04 12.80
C ASN A 174 3.22 19.53 12.98
N GLY A 175 2.15 20.34 12.87
CA GLY A 175 2.21 21.76 13.22
C GLY A 175 2.07 22.71 12.03
N ILE A 176 2.34 22.29 10.78
CA ILE A 176 2.27 23.19 9.62
C ILE A 176 0.87 23.78 9.40
N SER A 177 -0.18 23.08 9.79
CA SER A 177 -1.57 23.53 9.69
C SER A 177 -2.07 24.24 10.96
N ALA A 178 -1.27 24.30 12.04
CA ALA A 178 -1.67 24.79 13.36
C ALA A 178 -1.58 26.33 13.50
N VAL A 179 -2.19 27.07 12.57
CA VAL A 179 -2.11 28.55 12.52
C VAL A 179 -2.68 29.21 13.76
N ALA A 180 -3.89 28.79 14.20
CA ALA A 180 -4.55 29.35 15.36
C ALA A 180 -3.87 28.93 16.67
N GLU A 181 -3.27 27.76 16.71
CA GLU A 181 -2.50 27.23 17.83
C GLU A 181 -1.16 27.98 17.98
N ALA A 182 -0.51 28.33 16.87
CA ALA A 182 0.70 29.15 16.88
C ALA A 182 0.44 30.57 17.39
N ASP A 183 -0.66 31.21 16.97
CA ASP A 183 -1.08 32.51 17.53
C ASP A 183 -1.33 32.40 19.04
N PHE A 184 -1.99 31.32 19.51
CA PHE A 184 -2.22 31.07 20.92
C PHE A 184 -0.93 30.81 21.72
N ALA A 185 0.03 30.07 21.16
CA ALA A 185 1.33 29.86 21.78
C ALA A 185 2.07 31.21 21.97
N ALA A 186 2.05 32.07 20.98
CA ALA A 186 2.65 33.40 21.02
C ALA A 186 1.97 34.31 22.10
N GLU A 187 0.64 34.26 22.24
CA GLU A 187 -0.11 34.97 23.30
C GLU A 187 0.36 34.54 24.70
N LEU A 188 0.72 33.27 24.89
CA LEU A 188 1.23 32.73 26.14
C LEU A 188 2.74 32.92 26.34
N GLY A 189 3.45 33.53 25.35
CA GLY A 189 4.90 33.71 25.41
C GLY A 189 5.67 32.39 25.25
N ILE A 190 5.15 31.46 24.49
CA ILE A 190 5.82 30.23 24.10
C ILE A 190 6.38 30.39 22.68
N ASP A 191 7.65 30.15 22.52
CA ASP A 191 8.30 30.04 21.21
C ASP A 191 7.97 28.68 20.60
N LEU A 192 7.64 28.70 19.31
CA LEU A 192 7.30 27.51 18.55
C LEU A 192 8.29 27.34 17.40
N ILE A 193 8.85 26.15 17.29
CA ILE A 193 9.60 25.67 16.09
C ILE A 193 8.76 24.55 15.52
N ILE A 194 8.41 24.67 14.26
CA ILE A 194 7.64 23.64 13.54
C ILE A 194 8.57 22.88 12.63
N THR A 195 8.64 21.54 12.77
CA THR A 195 9.21 20.65 11.76
C THR A 195 8.14 19.70 11.29
N ASP A 196 7.85 19.74 10.00
CA ASP A 196 6.73 19.02 9.40
C ASP A 196 7.06 18.64 7.94
N HIS A 197 6.21 17.84 7.32
CA HIS A 197 6.31 17.43 5.93
C HIS A 197 4.94 17.41 5.21
N HIS A 198 3.89 17.77 5.92
CA HIS A 198 2.54 17.85 5.37
C HIS A 198 2.38 19.05 4.44
N LEU A 199 1.31 19.06 3.62
CA LEU A 199 1.05 20.18 2.72
C LEU A 199 0.75 21.45 3.51
N PRO A 200 1.50 22.53 3.28
CA PRO A 200 1.29 23.80 3.96
C PRO A 200 -0.07 24.44 3.57
N PRO A 201 -0.71 25.16 4.51
CA PRO A 201 -1.84 26.03 4.19
C PRO A 201 -1.38 27.30 3.44
N GLU A 202 -2.33 28.06 2.88
CA GLU A 202 -2.04 29.34 2.22
C GLU A 202 -1.29 30.34 3.15
N THR A 203 -1.57 30.31 4.45
CA THR A 203 -0.89 31.14 5.44
C THR A 203 -0.18 30.22 6.43
N LEU A 204 1.13 30.36 6.51
CA LEU A 204 1.95 29.60 7.45
C LEU A 204 1.69 30.03 8.91
N PRO A 205 1.83 29.11 9.89
CA PRO A 205 1.82 29.44 11.31
C PRO A 205 2.90 30.45 11.66
N LYS A 206 2.59 31.37 12.58
CA LYS A 206 3.57 32.33 13.13
C LYS A 206 4.45 31.63 14.16
N ALA A 207 5.56 31.12 13.76
CA ALA A 207 6.54 30.45 14.60
C ALA A 207 7.91 31.10 14.45
N VAL A 208 8.84 30.77 15.36
CA VAL A 208 10.26 31.21 15.27
C VAL A 208 10.90 30.64 14.02
N ALA A 209 10.62 29.38 13.72
CA ALA A 209 11.03 28.69 12.50
C ALA A 209 9.94 27.70 12.05
N VAL A 210 9.79 27.55 10.74
CA VAL A 210 8.91 26.56 10.10
C VAL A 210 9.75 25.80 9.10
N VAL A 211 10.21 24.61 9.46
CA VAL A 211 11.02 23.74 8.61
C VAL A 211 10.13 22.69 7.98
N ASP A 212 9.86 22.84 6.70
CA ASP A 212 9.04 21.92 5.94
C ASP A 212 9.48 21.95 4.46
N PRO A 213 9.93 20.82 3.90
CA PRO A 213 10.41 20.76 2.52
C PRO A 213 9.31 21.07 1.49
N ARG A 214 8.03 20.99 1.86
CA ARG A 214 6.89 21.24 0.95
C ARG A 214 6.42 22.70 0.93
N ARG A 215 7.07 23.57 1.67
CA ARG A 215 6.80 25.01 1.56
C ARG A 215 7.11 25.51 0.14
N GLU A 216 6.33 26.45 -0.34
CA GLU A 216 6.49 27.03 -1.66
C GLU A 216 7.84 27.77 -1.82
N ASP A 217 8.34 28.37 -0.72
CA ASP A 217 9.60 29.11 -0.67
C ASP A 217 10.81 28.23 -0.25
N ASP A 218 10.63 26.95 -0.04
CA ASP A 218 11.71 26.03 0.30
C ASP A 218 12.54 25.65 -0.94
N THR A 219 13.86 25.71 -0.81
CA THR A 219 14.81 25.50 -1.91
C THR A 219 15.54 24.16 -1.87
N SER A 220 15.25 23.32 -0.85
CA SER A 220 15.84 21.99 -0.76
C SER A 220 15.49 21.14 -1.99
N PRO A 221 16.42 20.34 -2.52
CA PRO A 221 16.21 19.60 -3.75
C PRO A 221 15.24 18.43 -3.58
N PHE A 222 15.08 17.92 -2.37
CA PHE A 222 14.25 16.75 -2.10
C PHE A 222 13.03 17.11 -1.21
N LYS A 223 11.82 16.88 -1.73
CA LYS A 223 10.55 17.24 -1.08
C LYS A 223 9.84 16.06 -0.43
N GLY A 224 10.41 14.88 -0.52
CA GLY A 224 9.79 13.63 -0.12
C GLY A 224 10.17 13.13 1.27
N LEU A 225 10.74 13.96 2.15
CA LEU A 225 11.03 13.57 3.53
C LEU A 225 9.73 13.38 4.32
N CYS A 226 9.72 12.43 5.26
CA CYS A 226 8.71 12.30 6.32
C CYS A 226 9.10 13.14 7.55
N GLY A 227 8.26 13.18 8.58
CA GLY A 227 8.54 13.89 9.83
C GLY A 227 9.85 13.43 10.50
N ALA A 228 10.11 12.11 10.56
CA ALA A 228 11.37 11.58 11.07
C ALA A 228 12.57 11.96 10.18
N GLY A 229 12.36 12.05 8.85
CA GLY A 229 13.37 12.52 7.92
C GLY A 229 13.73 14.00 8.11
N VAL A 230 12.75 14.86 8.37
CA VAL A 230 12.99 16.29 8.71
C VAL A 230 13.67 16.41 10.07
N ALA A 231 13.25 15.63 11.08
CA ALA A 231 13.91 15.59 12.37
C ALA A 231 15.36 15.11 12.28
N PHE A 232 15.65 14.11 11.42
CA PHE A 232 16.99 13.64 11.11
C PHE A 232 17.86 14.76 10.52
N LYS A 233 17.35 15.53 9.56
CA LYS A 233 18.05 16.70 9.01
C LYS A 233 18.29 17.78 10.07
N LEU A 234 17.33 18.01 10.98
CA LEU A 234 17.53 18.96 12.08
C LEU A 234 18.65 18.52 13.03
N CYS A 235 18.76 17.22 13.34
CA CYS A 235 19.83 16.69 14.17
C CYS A 235 21.20 16.88 13.50
N ALA A 236 21.32 16.60 12.19
CA ALA A 236 22.56 16.85 11.46
C ALA A 236 22.97 18.33 11.45
N ALA A 237 21.98 19.24 11.28
CA ALA A 237 22.23 20.68 11.34
C ALA A 237 22.63 21.17 12.74
N LEU A 238 22.10 20.57 13.81
CA LEU A 238 22.44 20.89 15.18
C LEU A 238 23.89 20.51 15.52
N ASP A 239 24.39 19.41 14.99
CA ASP A 239 25.77 18.95 15.21
C ASP A 239 26.76 19.52 14.20
N ASP A 240 26.32 20.31 13.22
CA ASP A 240 27.14 20.80 12.12
C ASP A 240 27.89 19.66 11.42
N CYS A 241 27.22 18.50 11.27
CA CYS A 241 27.76 17.31 10.63
C CYS A 241 27.04 17.00 9.31
N THR A 242 27.66 16.15 8.49
CA THR A 242 27.02 15.70 7.26
C THR A 242 25.85 14.76 7.57
N PRO A 243 24.81 14.70 6.71
CA PRO A 243 23.74 13.73 6.88
C PRO A 243 24.23 12.28 6.88
N GLU A 244 25.30 11.98 6.14
CA GLU A 244 25.92 10.65 6.10
C GLU A 244 26.49 10.24 7.46
N GLU A 245 27.13 11.17 8.19
CA GLU A 245 27.62 10.93 9.56
C GLU A 245 26.44 10.73 10.53
N MET A 246 25.34 11.47 10.34
CA MET A 246 24.14 11.32 11.17
C MET A 246 23.40 10.00 10.93
N LEU A 247 23.55 9.36 9.74
CA LEU A 247 22.97 8.05 9.48
C LEU A 247 23.39 6.99 10.49
N ASP A 248 24.65 6.97 10.87
CA ASP A 248 25.20 6.01 11.83
C ASP A 248 24.58 6.15 13.22
N TYR A 249 24.02 7.33 13.52
CA TYR A 249 23.47 7.64 14.84
C TYR A 249 21.97 7.35 14.98
N CYS A 250 21.18 7.66 13.97
CA CYS A 250 19.71 7.58 14.03
C CYS A 250 19.03 7.20 12.71
N GLY A 251 19.79 6.67 11.75
CA GLY A 251 19.25 6.23 10.47
C GLY A 251 18.20 5.13 10.60
N ASP A 252 18.28 4.29 11.63
CA ASP A 252 17.30 3.24 11.93
C ASP A 252 15.90 3.80 12.18
N LEU A 253 15.76 4.80 13.06
CA LEU A 253 14.49 5.43 13.39
C LEU A 253 13.94 6.24 12.22
N ALA A 254 14.81 6.97 11.51
CA ALA A 254 14.42 7.73 10.32
C ALA A 254 13.91 6.80 9.20
N ALA A 255 14.53 5.62 9.03
CA ALA A 255 14.06 4.62 8.07
C ALA A 255 12.70 4.03 8.47
N VAL A 256 12.49 3.74 9.76
CA VAL A 256 11.21 3.20 10.26
C VAL A 256 10.09 4.20 10.01
N GLY A 257 10.28 5.50 10.33
CA GLY A 257 9.30 6.55 10.05
C GLY A 257 9.02 6.68 8.55
N THR A 258 10.08 6.79 7.73
CA THR A 258 9.96 6.95 6.26
C THR A 258 9.16 5.82 5.61
N VAL A 259 9.43 4.57 5.98
CA VAL A 259 8.70 3.42 5.42
C VAL A 259 7.27 3.34 5.95
N ALA A 260 7.07 3.63 7.23
CA ALA A 260 5.76 3.54 7.86
C ALA A 260 4.77 4.60 7.35
N ASP A 261 5.25 5.80 7.04
CA ASP A 261 4.47 6.88 6.43
C ASP A 261 4.30 6.75 4.90
N VAL A 262 4.76 5.61 4.36
CA VAL A 262 4.60 5.28 2.93
C VAL A 262 5.23 6.34 2.01
N MET A 263 6.34 6.94 2.44
CA MET A 263 7.05 7.93 1.64
C MET A 263 7.74 7.30 0.42
N PRO A 264 7.96 8.06 -0.66
CA PRO A 264 8.68 7.59 -1.83
C PRO A 264 10.05 7.01 -1.48
N LEU A 265 10.33 5.76 -1.86
CA LEU A 265 11.64 5.11 -1.64
C LEU A 265 12.58 5.36 -2.84
N THR A 266 12.73 6.63 -3.19
CA THR A 266 13.57 7.18 -4.26
C THR A 266 14.41 8.32 -3.69
N GLY A 267 15.47 8.76 -4.40
CA GLY A 267 16.32 9.85 -3.98
C GLY A 267 16.87 9.64 -2.57
N GLU A 268 16.91 10.68 -1.76
CA GLU A 268 17.46 10.66 -0.40
C GLU A 268 16.81 9.60 0.50
N ASN A 269 15.49 9.38 0.38
CA ASN A 269 14.82 8.37 1.17
C ASN A 269 15.30 6.96 0.88
N ARG A 270 15.73 6.68 -0.36
CA ARG A 270 16.29 5.38 -0.72
C ARG A 270 17.61 5.14 0.01
N THR A 271 18.51 6.12 0.01
CA THR A 271 19.79 6.06 0.73
C THR A 271 19.57 5.94 2.23
N LEU A 272 18.73 6.81 2.80
CA LEU A 272 18.37 6.80 4.22
C LEU A 272 17.80 5.46 4.67
N VAL A 273 16.81 4.93 3.94
CA VAL A 273 16.17 3.64 4.29
C VAL A 273 17.14 2.47 4.09
N LYS A 274 17.95 2.47 3.03
CA LYS A 274 18.96 1.42 2.80
C LYS A 274 19.99 1.36 3.93
N ALA A 275 20.47 2.50 4.41
CA ALA A 275 21.38 2.59 5.54
C ALA A 275 20.67 2.20 6.85
N GLY A 276 19.50 2.76 7.13
CA GLY A 276 18.77 2.50 8.36
C GLY A 276 18.30 1.05 8.50
N LEU A 277 17.97 0.35 7.41
CA LEU A 277 17.66 -1.09 7.45
C LEU A 277 18.86 -1.93 7.87
N ARG A 278 20.08 -1.58 7.45
CA ARG A 278 21.31 -2.25 7.89
C ARG A 278 21.56 -2.01 9.38
N GLN A 279 21.38 -0.77 9.83
CA GLN A 279 21.52 -0.40 11.23
C GLN A 279 20.47 -1.09 12.09
N LEU A 280 19.20 -1.12 11.66
CA LEU A 280 18.11 -1.78 12.36
C LEU A 280 18.36 -3.30 12.53
N GLN A 281 18.98 -3.94 11.55
CA GLN A 281 19.33 -5.37 11.62
C GLN A 281 20.38 -5.66 12.72
N GLN A 282 21.20 -4.69 13.08
CA GLN A 282 22.27 -4.77 14.07
C GLN A 282 22.07 -3.71 15.16
N THR A 283 20.80 -3.39 15.45
CA THR A 283 20.47 -2.32 16.39
C THR A 283 21.02 -2.63 17.80
N ASP A 284 21.53 -1.61 18.45
CA ASP A 284 21.95 -1.60 19.86
C ASP A 284 20.88 -0.96 20.77
N ARG A 285 19.71 -0.60 20.21
CA ARG A 285 18.57 -0.05 20.95
C ARG A 285 17.76 -1.19 21.55
N PRO A 286 17.73 -1.35 22.90
CA PRO A 286 17.02 -2.48 23.53
C PRO A 286 15.55 -2.56 23.12
N GLY A 287 14.89 -1.41 22.95
CA GLY A 287 13.48 -1.38 22.54
C GLY A 287 13.25 -1.90 21.12
N MET A 288 14.14 -1.58 20.17
CA MET A 288 14.03 -2.06 18.80
C MET A 288 14.46 -3.53 18.69
N GLU A 289 15.48 -3.95 19.43
CA GLU A 289 15.90 -5.35 19.53
C GLU A 289 14.76 -6.23 20.04
N ALA A 290 14.15 -5.87 21.18
CA ALA A 290 13.01 -6.59 21.74
C ALA A 290 11.81 -6.64 20.76
N LEU A 291 11.56 -5.57 20.01
CA LEU A 291 10.50 -5.57 19.00
C LEU A 291 10.82 -6.50 17.82
N LEU A 292 12.08 -6.56 17.37
CA LEU A 292 12.52 -7.49 16.32
C LEU A 292 12.43 -8.94 16.78
N GLU A 293 12.74 -9.24 18.04
CA GLU A 293 12.57 -10.57 18.64
C GLU A 293 11.10 -10.98 18.71
N GLU A 294 10.23 -10.09 19.21
CA GLU A 294 8.78 -10.33 19.32
C GLU A 294 8.12 -10.61 17.95
N VAL A 295 8.64 -10.02 16.87
CA VAL A 295 8.13 -10.28 15.52
C VAL A 295 8.87 -11.41 14.78
N GLY A 296 9.84 -12.07 15.44
CA GLY A 296 10.62 -13.18 14.89
C GLY A 296 11.60 -12.78 13.80
N LEU A 297 12.11 -11.55 13.81
CA LEU A 297 13.10 -11.00 12.88
C LEU A 297 14.52 -10.93 13.45
N ALA A 298 14.74 -11.27 14.72
CA ALA A 298 16.07 -11.29 15.33
C ALA A 298 17.04 -12.16 14.50
N GLY A 299 18.21 -11.61 14.18
CA GLY A 299 19.24 -12.29 13.38
C GLY A 299 18.88 -12.55 11.91
N LYS A 300 17.80 -11.97 11.39
CA LYS A 300 17.38 -12.08 9.99
C LYS A 300 17.56 -10.74 9.27
N PRO A 301 17.73 -10.74 7.92
CA PRO A 301 17.68 -9.50 7.16
C PRO A 301 16.36 -8.78 7.35
N VAL A 302 16.42 -7.49 7.69
CA VAL A 302 15.25 -6.62 7.83
C VAL A 302 15.03 -5.88 6.52
N THR A 303 13.79 -5.89 6.04
CA THR A 303 13.37 -5.22 4.79
C THR A 303 12.34 -4.14 5.04
N ALA A 304 12.10 -3.24 4.08
CA ALA A 304 11.02 -2.28 4.16
C ALA A 304 9.63 -2.95 4.31
N GLU A 305 9.43 -4.13 3.70
CA GLU A 305 8.21 -4.94 3.88
C GLU A 305 8.05 -5.39 5.34
N ASN A 306 9.14 -5.74 6.03
CA ASN A 306 9.10 -6.09 7.46
C ASN A 306 8.72 -4.88 8.33
N ILE A 307 9.21 -3.69 8.00
CA ILE A 307 8.76 -2.46 8.69
C ILE A 307 7.25 -2.29 8.46
N SER A 308 6.78 -2.29 7.22
CA SER A 308 5.38 -2.03 6.87
C SER A 308 4.38 -3.03 7.48
N TYR A 309 4.74 -4.33 7.55
CA TYR A 309 3.79 -5.39 7.91
C TYR A 309 4.05 -6.04 9.29
N ALA A 310 5.24 -5.86 9.87
CA ALA A 310 5.56 -6.43 11.17
C ALA A 310 5.82 -5.35 12.24
N ILE A 311 6.68 -4.38 12.00
CA ILE A 311 7.11 -3.39 12.99
C ILE A 311 6.07 -2.28 13.14
N ALA A 312 5.79 -1.53 12.07
CA ALA A 312 4.90 -0.38 12.07
C ALA A 312 3.47 -0.69 12.58
N PRO A 313 2.83 -1.83 12.25
CA PRO A 313 1.51 -2.14 12.76
C PRO A 313 1.42 -2.23 14.29
N ARG A 314 2.50 -2.65 14.98
CA ARG A 314 2.54 -2.76 16.44
C ARG A 314 2.65 -1.39 17.10
N ILE A 315 3.53 -0.55 16.59
CA ILE A 315 3.67 0.85 17.03
C ILE A 315 2.36 1.61 16.79
N ASN A 316 1.81 1.53 15.59
CA ASN A 316 0.53 2.17 15.23
C ASN A 316 -0.67 1.68 16.05
N ALA A 317 -0.65 0.40 16.48
CA ALA A 317 -1.76 -0.15 17.28
C ALA A 317 -1.90 0.56 18.62
N ALA A 318 -0.80 0.99 19.24
CA ALA A 318 -0.82 1.76 20.48
C ALA A 318 -1.65 3.05 20.32
N GLY A 319 -1.37 3.88 19.32
CA GLY A 319 -2.11 5.11 19.04
C GLY A 319 -3.56 4.90 18.58
N ARG A 320 -3.92 3.68 18.15
CA ARG A 320 -5.29 3.34 17.70
C ARG A 320 -6.18 2.78 18.80
N MET A 321 -5.61 2.02 19.73
CA MET A 321 -6.35 1.20 20.70
C MET A 321 -6.12 1.61 22.14
N ASP A 322 -5.01 2.33 22.44
CA ASP A 322 -4.57 2.73 23.78
C ASP A 322 -3.86 4.08 23.68
N SER A 323 -2.60 4.15 24.03
CA SER A 323 -1.78 5.37 24.02
C SER A 323 -0.49 5.17 23.25
N ALA A 324 -0.20 6.07 22.31
CA ALA A 324 1.07 6.08 21.58
C ALA A 324 2.29 6.24 22.48
N VAL A 325 2.08 6.74 23.71
CA VAL A 325 3.15 6.85 24.73
C VAL A 325 3.80 5.49 25.02
N THR A 326 3.04 4.38 24.98
CA THR A 326 3.61 3.03 25.17
C THR A 326 4.63 2.69 24.06
N ALA A 327 4.34 3.06 22.83
CA ALA A 327 5.26 2.86 21.71
C ALA A 327 6.51 3.75 21.85
N LEU A 328 6.33 5.03 22.20
CA LEU A 328 7.45 5.94 22.45
C LEU A 328 8.32 5.43 23.62
N GLN A 329 7.73 4.93 24.69
CA GLN A 329 8.46 4.33 25.81
C GLN A 329 9.29 3.13 25.38
N LEU A 330 8.79 2.27 24.47
CA LEU A 330 9.56 1.16 23.93
C LEU A 330 10.77 1.67 23.14
N VAL A 331 10.56 2.58 22.18
CA VAL A 331 11.64 3.09 21.32
C VAL A 331 12.74 3.80 22.12
N LEU A 332 12.37 4.45 23.23
CA LEU A 332 13.29 5.15 24.14
C LEU A 332 13.83 4.27 25.28
N CYS A 333 13.45 2.99 25.36
CA CYS A 333 13.82 2.11 26.46
C CYS A 333 15.31 1.76 26.41
N GLU A 334 16.02 1.98 27.52
CA GLU A 334 17.44 1.64 27.68
C GLU A 334 17.62 0.35 28.52
N ASP A 335 16.54 -0.16 29.15
CA ASP A 335 16.54 -1.36 29.99
C ASP A 335 15.99 -2.56 29.18
N PRO A 336 16.79 -3.61 28.93
CA PRO A 336 16.36 -4.76 28.11
C PRO A 336 15.13 -5.49 28.67
N ASP A 337 15.07 -5.74 29.98
CA ASP A 337 13.95 -6.47 30.61
C ASP A 337 12.64 -5.66 30.44
N ARG A 338 12.74 -4.35 30.61
CA ARG A 338 11.60 -3.45 30.40
C ARG A 338 11.21 -3.34 28.93
N ALA A 339 12.17 -3.40 28.01
CA ALA A 339 11.94 -3.39 26.57
C ALA A 339 11.15 -4.63 26.13
N GLU A 340 11.49 -5.83 26.63
CA GLU A 340 10.73 -7.06 26.37
C GLU A 340 9.28 -6.94 26.83
N GLU A 341 9.03 -6.44 28.05
CA GLU A 341 7.67 -6.23 28.55
C GLU A 341 6.86 -5.27 27.65
N LEU A 342 7.48 -4.17 27.20
CA LEU A 342 6.82 -3.18 26.36
C LEU A 342 6.56 -3.72 24.94
N ALA A 343 7.50 -4.47 24.36
CA ALA A 343 7.35 -5.10 23.04
C ALA A 343 6.22 -6.13 23.07
N HIS A 344 6.17 -6.97 24.12
CA HIS A 344 5.09 -7.93 24.32
C HIS A 344 3.73 -7.23 24.45
N LYS A 345 3.65 -6.15 25.26
CA LYS A 345 2.43 -5.34 25.40
C LYS A 345 1.97 -4.77 24.06
N LEU A 346 2.86 -4.23 23.23
CA LEU A 346 2.51 -3.72 21.91
C LEU A 346 1.98 -4.83 20.99
N ASN A 347 2.56 -6.03 21.07
CA ASN A 347 2.08 -7.18 20.32
C ASN A 347 0.67 -7.60 20.75
N GLU A 348 0.36 -7.61 22.05
CA GLU A 348 -0.99 -7.88 22.56
C GLU A 348 -2.00 -6.81 22.07
N ILE A 349 -1.64 -5.53 22.14
CA ILE A 349 -2.48 -4.43 21.63
C ILE A 349 -2.74 -4.60 20.11
N ASN A 350 -1.72 -4.96 19.34
CA ASN A 350 -1.87 -5.21 17.91
C ASN A 350 -2.74 -6.44 17.62
N ALA A 351 -2.61 -7.52 18.41
CA ALA A 351 -3.47 -8.70 18.29
C ALA A 351 -4.95 -8.33 18.56
N LYS A 352 -5.23 -7.55 19.60
CA LYS A 352 -6.57 -7.03 19.91
C LYS A 352 -7.12 -6.15 18.78
N ARG A 353 -6.27 -5.27 18.20
CA ARG A 353 -6.64 -4.45 17.05
C ARG A 353 -7.03 -5.32 15.84
N GLN A 354 -6.25 -6.40 15.54
CA GLN A 354 -6.54 -7.32 14.45
C GLN A 354 -7.84 -8.12 14.69
N GLU A 355 -8.11 -8.52 15.92
CA GLU A 355 -9.37 -9.18 16.28
C GLU A 355 -10.56 -8.24 16.08
N THR A 356 -10.47 -7.01 16.59
CA THR A 356 -11.50 -5.97 16.41
C THR A 356 -11.73 -5.66 14.94
N GLU A 357 -10.66 -5.53 14.16
CA GLU A 357 -10.73 -5.34 12.70
C GLU A 357 -11.50 -6.46 12.01
N LEU A 358 -11.19 -7.73 12.35
CA LEU A 358 -11.85 -8.89 11.78
C LEU A 358 -13.33 -8.95 12.14
N GLN A 359 -13.70 -8.60 13.38
CA GLN A 359 -15.10 -8.54 13.84
C GLN A 359 -15.89 -7.47 13.07
N ILE A 360 -15.34 -6.26 12.96
CA ILE A 360 -16.00 -5.17 12.21
C ILE A 360 -16.11 -5.52 10.72
N PHE A 361 -15.04 -6.09 10.14
CA PHE A 361 -15.03 -6.49 8.74
C PHE A 361 -16.12 -7.54 8.43
N LYS A 362 -16.23 -8.58 9.28
CA LYS A 362 -17.32 -9.59 9.13
C LYS A 362 -18.70 -8.96 9.26
N ALA A 363 -18.93 -8.09 10.25
CA ALA A 363 -20.19 -7.40 10.40
C ALA A 363 -20.53 -6.53 9.17
N ALA A 364 -19.54 -5.87 8.58
CA ALA A 364 -19.70 -5.11 7.35
C ALA A 364 -20.02 -6.01 6.15
N GLU A 365 -19.42 -7.20 6.05
CA GLU A 365 -19.74 -8.19 5.02
C GLU A 365 -21.18 -8.70 5.16
N GLU A 366 -21.61 -9.05 6.37
CA GLU A 366 -22.98 -9.47 6.66
C GLU A 366 -24.02 -8.38 6.29
N LEU A 367 -23.71 -7.11 6.54
CA LEU A 367 -24.55 -6.00 6.11
C LEU A 367 -24.66 -5.91 4.59
N LEU A 368 -23.54 -6.12 3.86
CA LEU A 368 -23.55 -6.13 2.40
C LEU A 368 -24.30 -7.34 1.82
N GLU A 369 -24.29 -8.48 2.49
CA GLU A 369 -25.08 -9.66 2.11
C GLU A 369 -26.59 -9.46 2.35
N GLN A 370 -26.95 -8.81 3.46
CA GLN A 370 -28.34 -8.48 3.79
C GLN A 370 -28.90 -7.34 2.93
N GLN A 371 -28.04 -6.45 2.46
CA GLN A 371 -28.40 -5.27 1.67
C GLN A 371 -27.54 -5.20 0.38
N PRO A 372 -27.75 -6.15 -0.56
CA PRO A 372 -26.91 -6.28 -1.76
C PRO A 372 -26.99 -5.05 -2.68
N GLU A 373 -28.05 -4.23 -2.57
CA GLU A 373 -28.20 -2.97 -3.28
C GLU A 373 -27.07 -1.97 -2.93
N ARG A 374 -26.43 -2.07 -1.75
CA ARG A 374 -25.29 -1.24 -1.38
C ARG A 374 -24.03 -1.55 -2.20
N LEU A 375 -23.94 -2.77 -2.73
CA LEU A 375 -22.86 -3.13 -3.67
C LEU A 375 -23.02 -2.46 -5.05
N GLU A 376 -24.21 -1.93 -5.36
CA GLU A 376 -24.43 -1.15 -6.58
C GLU A 376 -24.12 0.35 -6.39
N ASP A 377 -23.99 0.81 -5.14
CA ASP A 377 -23.58 2.17 -4.81
C ASP A 377 -22.18 2.49 -5.37
N ARG A 378 -21.98 3.72 -5.85
CA ARG A 378 -20.67 4.20 -6.32
C ARG A 378 -19.73 4.51 -5.15
N VAL A 379 -20.29 5.02 -4.06
CA VAL A 379 -19.64 5.22 -2.76
C VAL A 379 -20.40 4.36 -1.76
N ILE A 380 -19.73 3.36 -1.22
CA ILE A 380 -20.31 2.45 -0.23
C ILE A 380 -20.25 3.12 1.13
N LEU A 381 -21.41 3.39 1.74
CA LEU A 381 -21.50 3.89 3.12
C LEU A 381 -22.08 2.77 4.01
N LEU A 382 -21.30 2.34 5.00
CA LEU A 382 -21.69 1.32 5.98
C LEU A 382 -21.60 1.91 7.39
N TRP A 383 -22.52 1.51 8.26
CA TRP A 383 -22.49 1.92 9.66
C TRP A 383 -22.93 0.81 10.60
N GLY A 384 -22.38 0.85 11.80
CA GLY A 384 -22.69 -0.07 12.87
C GLY A 384 -22.50 0.57 14.23
N ARG A 385 -23.11 -0.02 15.27
CA ARG A 385 -22.94 0.42 16.65
C ARG A 385 -21.69 -0.21 17.26
N ASP A 386 -21.06 0.53 18.14
CA ASP A 386 -19.90 0.08 18.93
C ASP A 386 -18.67 -0.37 18.10
N TRP A 387 -18.58 0.06 16.85
CA TRP A 387 -17.38 -0.15 16.05
C TRP A 387 -16.27 0.78 16.52
N HIS A 388 -15.09 0.23 16.80
CA HIS A 388 -13.99 1.00 17.34
C HIS A 388 -13.50 2.09 16.36
N PRO A 389 -13.53 3.39 16.72
CA PRO A 389 -13.22 4.50 15.80
C PRO A 389 -11.77 4.48 15.29
N GLY A 390 -10.82 3.92 16.05
CA GLY A 390 -9.42 3.75 15.65
C GLY A 390 -9.22 2.67 14.57
N VAL A 391 -10.23 1.79 14.34
CA VAL A 391 -10.12 0.60 13.47
C VAL A 391 -10.95 0.72 12.20
N ILE A 392 -12.07 1.48 12.21
CA ILE A 392 -12.97 1.61 11.04
C ILE A 392 -12.27 2.06 9.76
N GLY A 393 -11.21 2.86 9.86
CA GLY A 393 -10.42 3.30 8.70
C GLY A 393 -9.63 2.15 8.03
N ILE A 394 -9.18 1.17 8.82
CA ILE A 394 -8.50 -0.02 8.30
C ILE A 394 -9.53 -0.92 7.58
N VAL A 395 -10.70 -1.09 8.19
CA VAL A 395 -11.81 -1.83 7.57
C VAL A 395 -12.26 -1.19 6.26
N ALA A 396 -12.34 0.15 6.22
CA ALA A 396 -12.65 0.86 4.98
C ALA A 396 -11.62 0.56 3.87
N SER A 397 -10.32 0.55 4.17
CA SER A 397 -9.27 0.18 3.20
C SER A 397 -9.46 -1.23 2.65
N ARG A 398 -9.70 -2.23 3.52
CA ARG A 398 -9.95 -3.62 3.08
C ARG A 398 -11.20 -3.77 2.22
N LEU A 399 -12.25 -3.01 2.54
CA LEU A 399 -13.46 -3.02 1.72
C LEU A 399 -13.25 -2.34 0.36
N VAL A 400 -12.41 -1.28 0.29
CA VAL A 400 -11.98 -0.67 -0.99
C VAL A 400 -11.23 -1.69 -1.84
N GLU A 401 -10.25 -2.40 -1.28
CA GLU A 401 -9.51 -3.45 -1.98
C GLU A 401 -10.43 -4.55 -2.53
N ARG A 402 -11.42 -4.97 -1.73
CA ARG A 402 -12.39 -6.00 -2.12
C ARG A 402 -13.39 -5.54 -3.19
N THR A 403 -13.88 -4.30 -3.07
CA THR A 403 -14.99 -3.81 -3.89
C THR A 403 -14.55 -2.99 -5.10
N GLY A 404 -13.31 -2.46 -5.08
CA GLY A 404 -12.80 -1.51 -6.07
C GLY A 404 -13.57 -0.18 -6.08
N ARG A 405 -14.18 0.21 -4.96
CA ARG A 405 -15.01 1.42 -4.82
C ARG A 405 -14.60 2.23 -3.59
N PRO A 406 -14.84 3.54 -3.57
CA PRO A 406 -14.73 4.33 -2.36
C PRO A 406 -15.68 3.78 -1.28
N VAL A 407 -15.16 3.64 -0.06
CA VAL A 407 -15.90 3.12 1.10
C VAL A 407 -15.75 4.07 2.28
N ILE A 408 -16.86 4.35 2.94
CA ILE A 408 -16.92 5.07 4.22
C ILE A 408 -17.52 4.12 5.25
N VAL A 409 -16.78 3.87 6.34
CA VAL A 409 -17.25 3.08 7.49
C VAL A 409 -17.48 4.00 8.66
N VAL A 410 -18.66 3.89 9.27
CA VAL A 410 -19.14 4.81 10.32
C VAL A 410 -19.47 4.02 11.58
N THR A 411 -19.02 4.51 12.72
CA THR A 411 -19.47 4.04 14.03
C THR A 411 -20.51 4.98 14.60
N VAL A 412 -21.54 4.44 15.24
CA VAL A 412 -22.62 5.17 15.91
C VAL A 412 -22.44 5.00 17.41
N ASP A 413 -22.33 6.11 18.14
CA ASP A 413 -22.25 6.09 19.60
C ASP A 413 -23.62 6.04 20.28
N GLU A 414 -23.64 5.97 21.62
CA GLU A 414 -24.85 5.91 22.44
C GLU A 414 -25.74 7.17 22.32
N HIS A 415 -25.17 8.29 21.88
CA HIS A 415 -25.87 9.57 21.74
C HIS A 415 -26.34 9.86 20.31
N GLY A 416 -26.10 8.93 19.37
CA GLY A 416 -26.42 9.10 17.95
C GLY A 416 -25.47 10.04 17.22
N GLU A 417 -24.32 10.37 17.82
CA GLU A 417 -23.23 11.02 17.10
C GLU A 417 -22.39 9.94 16.40
N CYS A 418 -22.11 10.17 15.13
CA CYS A 418 -21.45 9.20 14.30
C CYS A 418 -20.08 9.73 13.86
N LYS A 419 -19.05 8.88 13.97
CA LYS A 419 -17.71 9.14 13.43
C LYS A 419 -17.44 8.20 12.26
N GLY A 420 -17.07 8.76 11.11
CA GLY A 420 -16.79 8.01 9.89
C GLY A 420 -15.35 8.15 9.44
N SER A 421 -14.82 7.08 8.87
CA SER A 421 -13.53 7.08 8.17
C SER A 421 -13.72 6.51 6.77
N GLY A 422 -13.33 7.27 5.76
CA GLY A 422 -13.44 6.91 4.35
C GLY A 422 -12.09 6.64 3.71
N ARG A 423 -12.11 5.73 2.74
CA ARG A 423 -10.98 5.43 1.85
C ARG A 423 -11.49 5.44 0.42
N SER A 424 -10.63 5.85 -0.50
CA SER A 424 -10.97 6.04 -1.90
C SER A 424 -10.19 5.13 -2.83
N VAL A 425 -10.54 5.19 -4.10
CA VAL A 425 -9.80 4.61 -5.22
C VAL A 425 -9.14 5.72 -6.05
N GLN A 426 -8.09 5.39 -6.78
CA GLN A 426 -7.43 6.33 -7.68
C GLN A 426 -8.44 6.94 -8.67
N GLY A 427 -8.35 8.25 -8.87
CA GLY A 427 -9.26 8.99 -9.76
C GLY A 427 -10.59 9.41 -9.13
N PHE A 428 -10.84 9.11 -7.84
CA PHE A 428 -12.03 9.58 -7.13
C PHE A 428 -11.65 10.47 -5.93
N ASN A 429 -12.06 11.73 -5.95
CA ASN A 429 -11.81 12.67 -4.86
C ASN A 429 -12.89 12.52 -3.76
N LEU A 430 -12.58 11.71 -2.74
CA LEU A 430 -13.49 11.46 -1.62
C LEU A 430 -13.74 12.71 -0.78
N HIS A 431 -12.73 13.56 -0.57
CA HIS A 431 -12.89 14.80 0.19
C HIS A 431 -13.88 15.77 -0.50
N ALA A 432 -13.77 15.95 -1.81
CA ALA A 432 -14.72 16.78 -2.56
C ALA A 432 -16.15 16.19 -2.52
N CYS A 433 -16.27 14.87 -2.61
CA CYS A 433 -17.56 14.16 -2.51
C CYS A 433 -18.22 14.40 -1.14
N ILE A 434 -17.46 14.26 -0.05
CA ILE A 434 -17.94 14.52 1.32
C ILE A 434 -18.26 16.01 1.50
N GLY A 435 -17.41 16.91 0.98
CA GLY A 435 -17.61 18.36 1.04
C GLY A 435 -18.90 18.82 0.37
N ALA A 436 -19.35 18.16 -0.71
CA ALA A 436 -20.62 18.42 -1.35
C ALA A 436 -21.85 18.07 -0.47
N CYS A 437 -21.62 17.41 0.67
CA CYS A 437 -22.64 17.05 1.65
C CYS A 437 -22.45 17.79 2.99
N ALA A 438 -21.67 18.88 3.02
CA ALA A 438 -21.28 19.59 4.25
C ALA A 438 -22.46 19.99 5.14
N ASP A 439 -23.61 20.33 4.56
CA ASP A 439 -24.84 20.70 5.28
C ASP A 439 -25.47 19.54 6.09
N LEU A 440 -25.12 18.29 5.80
CA LEU A 440 -25.54 17.11 6.56
C LEU A 440 -24.55 16.73 7.66
N LEU A 441 -23.35 17.31 7.66
CA LEU A 441 -22.23 16.92 8.49
C LEU A 441 -22.04 17.88 9.67
N ILE A 442 -21.51 17.37 10.77
CA ILE A 442 -21.05 18.17 11.92
C ILE A 442 -19.66 18.74 11.60
N ARG A 443 -18.77 17.88 11.08
CA ARG A 443 -17.42 18.24 10.62
C ARG A 443 -16.92 17.21 9.61
N TYR A 444 -15.98 17.60 8.78
CA TYR A 444 -15.26 16.70 7.88
C TYR A 444 -13.86 17.25 7.58
N GLY A 445 -12.97 16.38 7.10
CA GLY A 445 -11.61 16.77 6.70
C GLY A 445 -10.86 15.60 6.10
N GLY A 446 -9.72 15.88 5.50
CA GLY A 446 -8.86 14.88 4.87
C GLY A 446 -8.48 15.25 3.45
N HIS A 447 -8.13 14.24 2.65
CA HIS A 447 -7.62 14.38 1.28
C HIS A 447 -8.42 13.50 0.31
N ALA A 448 -8.07 13.57 -0.98
CA ALA A 448 -8.75 12.82 -2.04
C ALA A 448 -8.85 11.32 -1.76
N MET A 449 -7.81 10.70 -1.18
CA MET A 449 -7.74 9.25 -0.96
C MET A 449 -8.25 8.80 0.43
N ALA A 450 -8.26 9.67 1.42
CA ALA A 450 -8.69 9.35 2.78
C ALA A 450 -9.32 10.56 3.45
N ALA A 451 -10.50 10.39 4.03
CA ALA A 451 -11.21 11.47 4.70
C ALA A 451 -11.97 10.97 5.92
N GLY A 452 -12.09 11.84 6.93
CA GLY A 452 -12.90 11.63 8.12
C GLY A 452 -14.12 12.52 8.12
N LEU A 453 -15.18 12.09 8.82
CA LEU A 453 -16.38 12.89 9.00
C LEU A 453 -17.05 12.60 10.34
N SER A 454 -17.86 13.58 10.81
CA SER A 454 -18.83 13.38 11.89
C SER A 454 -20.21 13.77 11.37
N VAL A 455 -21.21 12.99 11.70
CA VAL A 455 -22.57 13.14 11.21
C VAL A 455 -23.58 12.67 12.28
N ARG A 456 -24.82 13.15 12.25
CA ARG A 456 -25.90 12.60 13.10
C ARG A 456 -26.47 11.33 12.48
N GLU A 457 -26.86 10.34 13.31
CA GLU A 457 -27.41 9.06 12.86
C GLU A 457 -28.62 9.26 11.91
N GLU A 458 -29.49 10.20 12.20
CA GLU A 458 -30.67 10.53 11.39
C GLU A 458 -30.34 10.97 9.95
N ASN A 459 -29.10 11.48 9.72
CA ASN A 459 -28.65 11.96 8.41
C ASN A 459 -27.94 10.89 7.57
N LEU A 460 -27.67 9.70 8.10
CA LEU A 460 -26.84 8.68 7.40
C LEU A 460 -27.43 8.24 6.05
N GLU A 461 -28.75 7.97 5.97
CA GLU A 461 -29.36 7.59 4.70
C GLU A 461 -29.45 8.76 3.70
N ALA A 462 -29.64 9.97 4.19
CA ALA A 462 -29.60 11.16 3.33
C ALA A 462 -28.17 11.40 2.79
N LEU A 463 -27.17 11.20 3.63
CA LEU A 463 -25.76 11.27 3.26
C LEU A 463 -25.41 10.22 2.19
N ARG A 464 -25.79 8.93 2.40
CA ARG A 464 -25.57 7.85 1.43
C ARG A 464 -26.10 8.22 0.06
N ARG A 465 -27.36 8.67 0.00
CA ARG A 465 -28.00 9.05 -1.26
C ARG A 465 -27.26 10.19 -1.95
N ARG A 466 -26.94 11.26 -1.22
CA ARG A 466 -26.28 12.45 -1.79
C ARG A 466 -24.86 12.17 -2.26
N LEU A 467 -24.08 11.36 -1.52
CA LEU A 467 -22.75 10.90 -1.96
C LEU A 467 -22.84 10.18 -3.31
N ASN A 468 -23.85 9.31 -3.47
CA ASN A 468 -24.04 8.55 -4.70
C ASN A 468 -24.57 9.39 -5.86
N GLU A 469 -25.44 10.37 -5.61
CA GLU A 469 -25.89 11.36 -6.58
C GLU A 469 -24.73 12.21 -7.10
N TRP A 470 -23.85 12.69 -6.19
CA TRP A 470 -22.65 13.44 -6.56
C TRP A 470 -21.69 12.56 -7.37
N ALA A 471 -21.41 11.36 -6.92
CA ALA A 471 -20.54 10.42 -7.61
C ALA A 471 -21.06 10.02 -8.99
N ALA A 472 -22.37 9.91 -9.18
CA ALA A 472 -22.97 9.62 -10.47
C ALA A 472 -22.78 10.77 -11.48
N ARG A 473 -22.77 12.01 -11.00
CA ARG A 473 -22.60 13.21 -11.82
C ARG A 473 -21.14 13.50 -12.15
N GLU A 474 -20.27 13.49 -11.12
CA GLU A 474 -18.88 13.92 -11.27
C GLU A 474 -17.92 12.77 -11.68
N CYS A 475 -18.27 11.53 -11.34
CA CYS A 475 -17.47 10.36 -11.66
C CYS A 475 -18.36 9.22 -12.20
N PRO A 476 -18.94 9.37 -13.40
CA PRO A 476 -19.88 8.41 -13.96
C PRO A 476 -19.26 7.02 -14.18
N VAL A 477 -17.94 6.94 -14.38
CA VAL A 477 -17.20 5.69 -14.54
C VAL A 477 -16.05 5.66 -13.52
N LEU A 478 -16.13 4.72 -12.57
CA LEU A 478 -14.99 4.39 -11.71
C LEU A 478 -14.04 3.51 -12.53
N GLN A 479 -12.87 4.06 -12.83
CA GLN A 479 -11.82 3.30 -13.53
C GLN A 479 -11.03 2.50 -12.50
N ILE A 480 -10.89 1.20 -12.73
CA ILE A 480 -9.92 0.39 -12.00
C ILE A 480 -8.56 0.64 -12.66
N PRO A 481 -7.56 1.17 -11.93
CA PRO A 481 -6.24 1.39 -12.51
C PRO A 481 -5.68 0.09 -13.05
N PRO A 482 -5.06 0.10 -14.25
CA PRO A 482 -4.42 -1.08 -14.79
C PRO A 482 -3.29 -1.54 -13.86
N LEU A 483 -3.02 -2.85 -13.86
CA LEU A 483 -1.83 -3.38 -13.23
C LEU A 483 -0.66 -3.20 -14.17
N THR A 484 0.30 -2.38 -13.78
CA THR A 484 1.53 -2.19 -14.56
C THR A 484 2.45 -3.38 -14.37
N CYS A 485 2.81 -4.05 -15.47
CA CYS A 485 3.82 -5.09 -15.53
C CYS A 485 5.12 -4.49 -16.09
N ASP A 486 6.23 -4.65 -15.37
CA ASP A 486 7.52 -4.11 -15.81
C ASP A 486 8.08 -4.89 -17.01
N LEU A 487 7.99 -6.23 -16.98
CA LEU A 487 8.64 -7.07 -17.97
C LEU A 487 7.85 -8.36 -18.25
N SER A 488 7.79 -8.79 -19.52
CA SER A 488 7.35 -10.14 -19.88
C SER A 488 8.52 -11.12 -19.81
N ILE A 489 8.30 -12.27 -19.18
CA ILE A 489 9.32 -13.29 -18.95
C ILE A 489 8.92 -14.65 -19.54
N HIS A 490 9.94 -15.48 -19.78
CA HIS A 490 9.79 -16.88 -20.10
C HIS A 490 10.59 -17.71 -19.07
N LEU A 491 9.95 -18.72 -18.44
CA LEU A 491 10.52 -19.39 -17.26
C LEU A 491 11.88 -20.08 -17.53
N ASP A 492 12.13 -20.56 -18.73
CA ASP A 492 13.40 -21.22 -19.11
C ASP A 492 14.58 -20.24 -19.22
N ARG A 493 14.30 -18.93 -19.23
CA ARG A 493 15.31 -17.86 -19.32
C ARG A 493 15.59 -17.16 -17.99
N VAL A 494 14.80 -17.46 -16.96
CA VAL A 494 14.96 -16.86 -15.64
C VAL A 494 15.82 -17.76 -14.77
N THR A 495 16.93 -17.23 -14.26
CA THR A 495 17.84 -17.95 -13.36
C THR A 495 17.73 -17.41 -11.95
N VAL A 496 18.16 -18.23 -10.96
CA VAL A 496 18.23 -17.83 -9.56
C VAL A 496 19.10 -16.57 -9.40
N ASP A 497 20.26 -16.55 -10.07
CA ASP A 497 21.21 -15.43 -9.93
C ASP A 497 20.65 -14.14 -10.54
N ALA A 498 19.95 -14.23 -11.69
CA ALA A 498 19.28 -13.07 -12.27
C ALA A 498 18.19 -12.47 -11.34
N VAL A 499 17.47 -13.32 -10.60
CA VAL A 499 16.46 -12.83 -9.64
C VAL A 499 17.12 -12.24 -8.41
N ARG A 500 18.19 -12.84 -7.88
CA ARG A 500 18.96 -12.24 -6.75
C ARG A 500 19.51 -10.87 -7.08
N ARG A 501 19.85 -10.60 -8.34
CA ARG A 501 20.32 -9.28 -8.74
C ARG A 501 19.27 -8.18 -8.60
N LEU A 502 17.99 -8.54 -8.61
CA LEU A 502 16.91 -7.57 -8.41
C LEU A 502 16.94 -6.96 -7.00
N ASP A 503 17.59 -7.62 -6.02
CA ASP A 503 17.76 -7.11 -4.66
C ASP A 503 18.58 -5.80 -4.64
N GLN A 504 19.37 -5.52 -5.69
CA GLN A 504 20.09 -4.25 -5.86
C GLN A 504 19.13 -3.06 -6.07
N LEU A 505 17.90 -3.31 -6.50
CA LEU A 505 16.85 -2.29 -6.61
C LEU A 505 16.18 -1.95 -5.27
N ALA A 506 16.38 -2.77 -4.22
CA ALA A 506 15.82 -2.50 -2.89
C ALA A 506 16.41 -1.22 -2.27
N PRO A 507 15.69 -0.59 -1.33
CA PRO A 507 14.43 -1.00 -0.70
C PRO A 507 13.21 -0.79 -1.59
N PHE A 508 12.28 -1.76 -1.59
CA PHE A 508 11.02 -1.67 -2.32
C PHE A 508 9.92 -1.06 -1.46
N GLY A 509 9.08 -0.23 -2.08
CA GLY A 509 7.95 0.44 -1.42
C GLY A 509 7.27 1.45 -2.34
N ALA A 510 6.80 2.58 -1.79
CA ALA A 510 6.17 3.64 -2.57
C ALA A 510 7.16 4.19 -3.63
N GLU A 511 6.68 4.42 -4.83
CA GLU A 511 7.41 4.86 -6.03
C GLU A 511 8.58 3.96 -6.48
N ASN A 512 8.96 2.96 -5.67
CA ASN A 512 9.89 1.90 -6.04
C ASN A 512 9.28 0.51 -5.76
N PRO A 513 8.21 0.12 -6.45
CA PRO A 513 7.53 -1.15 -6.19
C PRO A 513 8.42 -2.35 -6.54
N THR A 514 8.17 -3.50 -5.88
CA THR A 514 8.75 -4.79 -6.29
C THR A 514 8.42 -5.04 -7.76
N PRO A 515 9.40 -5.45 -8.59
CA PRO A 515 9.17 -5.70 -10.01
C PRO A 515 8.04 -6.69 -10.28
N VAL A 516 7.15 -6.33 -11.21
CA VAL A 516 6.01 -7.14 -11.63
C VAL A 516 6.30 -7.74 -12.99
N PHE A 517 6.30 -9.06 -13.02
CA PHE A 517 6.56 -9.83 -14.23
C PHE A 517 5.28 -10.41 -14.82
N LEU A 518 5.17 -10.37 -16.14
CA LEU A 518 4.11 -11.01 -16.90
C LEU A 518 4.60 -12.36 -17.41
N LEU A 519 4.04 -13.46 -16.90
CA LEU A 519 4.24 -14.82 -17.37
C LEU A 519 3.03 -15.23 -18.21
N GLN A 520 3.21 -15.32 -19.52
CA GLN A 520 2.13 -15.65 -20.46
C GLN A 520 2.10 -17.14 -20.81
N ASN A 521 0.90 -17.65 -21.10
CA ASN A 521 0.64 -19.00 -21.57
C ASN A 521 1.23 -20.10 -20.65
N ALA A 522 1.16 -19.91 -19.34
CA ALA A 522 1.57 -20.91 -18.39
C ALA A 522 0.44 -21.93 -18.14
N VAL A 523 0.77 -23.20 -18.07
CA VAL A 523 -0.18 -24.27 -17.69
C VAL A 523 -0.25 -24.33 -16.18
N LEU A 524 -1.44 -24.24 -15.61
CA LEU A 524 -1.69 -24.51 -14.20
C LEU A 524 -1.56 -26.01 -13.95
N ASP A 525 -0.41 -26.46 -13.45
CA ASP A 525 -0.04 -27.86 -13.28
C ASP A 525 -0.41 -28.44 -11.91
N GLY A 526 -0.78 -27.58 -10.94
CA GLY A 526 -1.26 -28.00 -9.63
C GLY A 526 -1.61 -26.82 -8.73
N VAL A 527 -2.52 -27.09 -7.77
CA VAL A 527 -2.98 -26.15 -6.74
C VAL A 527 -2.84 -26.83 -5.38
N TYR A 528 -2.15 -26.18 -4.44
CA TYR A 528 -1.84 -26.73 -3.12
C TYR A 528 -2.22 -25.73 -2.03
N PRO A 529 -2.88 -26.16 -0.95
CA PRO A 529 -3.17 -25.32 0.20
C PRO A 529 -1.91 -24.93 0.97
N VAL A 530 -1.85 -23.70 1.45
CA VAL A 530 -0.77 -23.17 2.32
C VAL A 530 -1.42 -22.50 3.53
N SER A 531 -0.72 -22.53 4.69
CA SER A 531 -1.19 -21.87 5.93
C SER A 531 -2.60 -22.28 6.33
N ASN A 532 -2.83 -23.60 6.49
CA ASN A 532 -4.13 -24.19 6.82
C ASN A 532 -5.24 -23.80 5.80
N GLY A 533 -4.89 -23.71 4.52
CA GLY A 533 -5.84 -23.41 3.45
C GLY A 533 -6.20 -21.93 3.29
N LYS A 534 -5.54 -21.03 4.00
CA LYS A 534 -5.77 -19.57 3.85
C LYS A 534 -5.24 -19.01 2.52
N HIS A 535 -4.29 -19.69 1.91
CA HIS A 535 -3.61 -19.26 0.69
C HIS A 535 -3.47 -20.44 -0.27
N SER A 536 -3.24 -20.15 -1.54
CA SER A 536 -2.97 -21.17 -2.59
C SER A 536 -1.54 -21.06 -3.08
N ARG A 537 -0.86 -22.20 -3.19
CA ARG A 537 0.41 -22.32 -3.93
C ARG A 537 0.13 -23.00 -5.27
N LEU A 538 0.36 -22.27 -6.34
CA LEU A 538 0.16 -22.75 -7.70
C LEU A 538 1.48 -23.27 -8.28
N ARG A 539 1.43 -24.37 -9.02
CA ARG A 539 2.52 -24.80 -9.88
C ARG A 539 2.20 -24.36 -11.30
N LEU A 540 2.98 -23.41 -11.79
CA LEU A 540 2.89 -22.87 -13.15
C LEU A 540 3.98 -23.50 -14.00
N ARG A 541 3.63 -24.06 -15.18
CA ARG A 541 4.57 -24.70 -16.08
C ARG A 541 4.54 -24.01 -17.44
N GLN A 542 5.73 -23.76 -17.99
CA GLN A 542 5.91 -23.23 -19.35
C GLN A 542 7.05 -24.00 -20.00
N GLY A 543 6.72 -24.76 -21.05
CA GLY A 543 7.65 -25.72 -21.64
C GLY A 543 8.11 -26.78 -20.63
N ASN A 544 9.43 -26.88 -20.43
CA ASN A 544 10.05 -27.80 -19.46
C ASN A 544 10.30 -27.15 -18.08
N ALA A 545 10.17 -25.83 -17.98
CA ALA A 545 10.37 -25.09 -16.72
C ALA A 545 9.09 -25.03 -15.90
N SER A 546 9.22 -25.03 -14.59
CA SER A 546 8.09 -24.83 -13.67
C SER A 546 8.46 -23.92 -12.52
N LEU A 547 7.49 -23.14 -12.05
CA LEU A 547 7.59 -22.22 -10.94
C LEU A 547 6.49 -22.51 -9.92
N TYR A 548 6.84 -22.53 -8.65
CA TYR A 548 5.85 -22.46 -7.58
C TYR A 548 5.62 -21.00 -7.20
N ALA A 549 4.37 -20.57 -7.24
CA ALA A 549 3.97 -19.22 -6.87
C ALA A 549 2.83 -19.24 -5.85
N VAL A 550 2.90 -18.38 -4.85
CA VAL A 550 1.88 -18.28 -3.78
C VAL A 550 0.93 -17.14 -4.11
N TRP A 551 -0.36 -17.42 -4.03
CA TRP A 551 -1.41 -16.41 -4.06
C TRP A 551 -1.95 -16.20 -2.65
N PHE A 552 -1.53 -15.11 -2.03
CA PHE A 552 -1.93 -14.79 -0.66
C PHE A 552 -3.41 -14.37 -0.61
N GLY A 553 -4.13 -14.83 0.41
CA GLY A 553 -5.56 -14.52 0.57
C GLY A 553 -6.52 -15.33 -0.32
N MET A 554 -6.03 -15.98 -1.38
CA MET A 554 -6.81 -16.82 -2.27
C MET A 554 -6.82 -18.26 -1.74
N ARG A 555 -7.97 -18.75 -1.30
CA ARG A 555 -8.12 -20.14 -0.88
C ARG A 555 -8.23 -21.06 -2.11
N PRO A 556 -7.74 -22.32 -2.04
CA PRO A 556 -7.84 -23.26 -3.16
C PRO A 556 -9.26 -23.44 -3.69
N GLU A 557 -10.25 -23.41 -2.78
CA GLU A 557 -11.66 -23.58 -3.12
C GLU A 557 -12.26 -22.38 -3.85
N GLN A 558 -11.67 -21.19 -3.64
CA GLN A 558 -12.10 -19.93 -4.26
C GLN A 558 -11.43 -19.68 -5.62
N LEU A 559 -10.42 -20.50 -5.98
CA LEU A 559 -9.71 -20.36 -7.25
C LEU A 559 -10.61 -20.77 -8.42
N PRO A 560 -10.94 -19.85 -9.37
CA PRO A 560 -11.85 -20.14 -10.47
C PRO A 560 -11.22 -20.98 -11.58
N TYR A 561 -9.94 -21.37 -11.45
CA TYR A 561 -9.17 -22.12 -12.40
C TYR A 561 -8.95 -23.56 -11.94
N ALA A 562 -8.80 -24.48 -12.89
CA ALA A 562 -8.51 -25.88 -12.65
C ALA A 562 -7.13 -26.27 -13.21
N THR A 563 -6.57 -27.37 -12.67
CA THR A 563 -5.37 -27.98 -13.24
C THR A 563 -5.58 -28.32 -14.72
N GLY A 564 -4.64 -27.90 -15.55
CA GLY A 564 -4.70 -28.01 -17.00
C GLY A 564 -5.14 -26.72 -17.71
N ASP A 565 -5.71 -25.74 -17.01
CA ASP A 565 -6.06 -24.46 -17.61
C ASP A 565 -4.76 -23.71 -18.01
N VAL A 566 -4.81 -22.98 -19.12
CA VAL A 566 -3.71 -22.11 -19.57
C VAL A 566 -4.02 -20.70 -19.12
N VAL A 567 -3.05 -20.10 -18.43
CA VAL A 567 -3.23 -18.81 -17.75
C VAL A 567 -2.08 -17.86 -18.08
N ASP A 568 -2.40 -16.58 -18.05
CA ASP A 568 -1.44 -15.49 -17.96
C ASP A 568 -1.40 -15.01 -16.50
N THR A 569 -0.21 -14.76 -15.97
CA THR A 569 -0.01 -14.46 -14.56
C THR A 569 0.87 -13.23 -14.39
N ALA A 570 0.39 -12.24 -13.63
CA ALA A 570 1.21 -11.15 -13.12
C ALA A 570 1.76 -11.56 -11.74
N LEU A 571 3.08 -11.54 -11.58
CA LEU A 571 3.74 -12.04 -10.38
C LEU A 571 5.02 -11.28 -10.05
N ASN A 572 5.41 -11.28 -8.78
CA ASN A 572 6.77 -10.96 -8.37
C ASN A 572 7.61 -12.26 -8.34
N LEU A 573 8.92 -12.13 -8.55
CA LEU A 573 9.88 -13.21 -8.41
C LEU A 573 10.72 -13.03 -7.16
N SER A 574 11.07 -14.12 -6.51
CA SER A 574 11.98 -14.17 -5.35
C SER A 574 12.79 -15.47 -5.40
N VAL A 575 13.84 -15.53 -4.58
CA VAL A 575 14.63 -16.74 -4.37
C VAL A 575 14.32 -17.29 -2.98
N TYR A 576 14.06 -18.58 -2.91
CA TYR A 576 13.90 -19.32 -1.69
C TYR A 576 15.09 -20.27 -1.49
N ASP A 577 15.83 -20.08 -0.40
CA ASP A 577 16.97 -20.94 -0.07
C ASP A 577 16.47 -22.20 0.64
N ALA A 578 16.29 -23.25 -0.15
CA ALA A 578 15.89 -24.57 0.31
C ALA A 578 17.12 -25.42 0.72
N PRO A 579 16.94 -26.44 1.59
CA PRO A 579 18.05 -27.34 1.98
C PRO A 579 18.75 -28.05 0.82
N ARG A 580 18.09 -28.12 -0.34
CA ARG A 580 18.62 -28.74 -1.59
C ARG A 580 19.17 -27.74 -2.59
N GLY A 581 19.34 -26.48 -2.18
CA GLY A 581 19.80 -25.39 -3.02
C GLY A 581 18.72 -24.33 -3.28
N ALA A 582 19.16 -23.16 -3.73
CA ALA A 582 18.27 -22.04 -4.01
C ALA A 582 17.31 -22.33 -5.16
N GLN A 583 16.06 -21.94 -5.00
CA GLN A 583 14.99 -22.15 -5.97
C GLN A 583 14.22 -20.86 -6.24
N LEU A 584 13.74 -20.71 -7.48
CA LEU A 584 12.82 -19.63 -7.81
C LEU A 584 11.47 -19.84 -7.13
N SER A 585 10.92 -18.77 -6.61
CA SER A 585 9.58 -18.68 -6.05
C SER A 585 8.87 -17.47 -6.63
N GLY A 586 7.53 -17.50 -6.66
CA GLY A 586 6.71 -16.39 -7.11
C GLY A 586 5.65 -16.00 -6.08
N ARG A 587 5.26 -14.71 -6.10
CA ARG A 587 4.07 -14.19 -5.45
C ARG A 587 3.10 -13.73 -6.51
N ILE A 588 1.92 -14.37 -6.61
CA ILE A 588 0.89 -14.01 -7.59
C ILE A 588 0.22 -12.71 -7.16
N ILE A 589 0.14 -11.75 -8.07
CA ILE A 589 -0.58 -10.50 -7.90
C ILE A 589 -1.95 -10.62 -8.54
N ASP A 590 -2.01 -11.17 -9.78
CA ASP A 590 -3.24 -11.36 -10.52
C ASP A 590 -3.07 -12.49 -11.53
N LEU A 591 -4.19 -13.09 -11.96
CA LEU A 591 -4.20 -14.23 -12.88
C LEU A 591 -5.41 -14.16 -13.80
N HIS A 592 -5.16 -14.28 -15.09
CA HIS A 592 -6.19 -14.26 -16.12
C HIS A 592 -6.13 -15.53 -16.98
N PRO A 593 -7.22 -15.90 -17.69
CA PRO A 593 -7.12 -16.86 -18.79
C PRO A 593 -6.12 -16.38 -19.82
N ALA A 594 -5.34 -17.31 -20.40
CA ALA A 594 -4.31 -16.93 -21.36
C ALA A 594 -4.89 -16.29 -22.63
N GLY A 595 -4.17 -15.28 -23.15
CA GLY A 595 -4.51 -14.61 -24.39
C GLY A 595 -5.73 -13.71 -24.32
N LEU A 596 -6.10 -13.24 -23.13
CA LEU A 596 -7.24 -12.37 -22.91
C LEU A 596 -7.00 -11.00 -23.54
N GLY A 597 -7.83 -10.64 -24.53
CA GLY A 597 -7.78 -9.35 -25.21
C GLY A 597 -8.70 -8.30 -24.59
N SER A 598 -8.90 -7.20 -25.29
CA SER A 598 -9.74 -6.07 -24.84
C SER A 598 -11.26 -6.32 -24.98
N ALA A 599 -11.68 -7.37 -25.69
CA ALA A 599 -13.09 -7.65 -25.95
C ALA A 599 -13.85 -8.02 -24.66
N MET A 600 -13.23 -8.83 -23.80
CA MET A 600 -13.87 -9.27 -22.55
C MET A 600 -14.23 -8.10 -21.62
N PRO A 601 -13.33 -7.20 -21.22
CA PRO A 601 -13.67 -6.09 -20.34
C PRO A 601 -14.68 -5.12 -20.95
N GLN A 602 -14.57 -4.86 -22.27
CA GLN A 602 -15.50 -3.98 -22.97
C GLN A 602 -16.93 -4.54 -22.95
N GLN A 603 -17.11 -5.81 -23.24
CA GLN A 603 -18.43 -6.45 -23.25
C GLN A 603 -18.99 -6.63 -21.82
N ALA A 604 -18.13 -6.95 -20.84
CA ALA A 604 -18.54 -7.00 -19.44
C ALA A 604 -19.07 -5.63 -18.94
N ALA A 605 -18.43 -4.53 -19.35
CA ALA A 605 -18.91 -3.17 -19.05
C ALA A 605 -20.28 -2.88 -19.67
N LEU A 606 -20.55 -3.34 -20.90
CA LEU A 606 -21.88 -3.22 -21.53
C LEU A 606 -22.97 -3.97 -20.74
N VAL A 607 -22.67 -5.17 -20.27
CA VAL A 607 -23.62 -5.94 -19.45
C VAL A 607 -23.89 -5.24 -18.11
N GLN A 608 -22.86 -4.63 -17.49
CA GLN A 608 -23.06 -3.83 -16.29
C GLN A 608 -23.90 -2.58 -16.56
N ALA A 609 -23.66 -1.89 -17.68
CA ALA A 609 -24.47 -0.74 -18.10
C ALA A 609 -25.94 -1.14 -18.30
N LEU A 610 -26.20 -2.29 -18.95
CA LEU A 610 -27.54 -2.86 -19.13
C LEU A 610 -28.23 -3.11 -17.77
N ARG A 611 -27.55 -3.74 -16.82
CA ARG A 611 -28.08 -4.01 -15.48
C ARG A 611 -28.43 -2.73 -14.70
N ARG A 612 -27.72 -1.63 -14.96
CA ARG A 612 -27.97 -0.31 -14.35
C ARG A 612 -29.04 0.50 -15.10
N GLY A 613 -29.64 -0.05 -16.14
CA GLY A 613 -30.63 0.66 -16.95
C GLY A 613 -30.03 1.77 -17.82
N THR A 614 -28.72 1.78 -18.06
CA THR A 614 -28.06 2.74 -18.96
C THR A 614 -28.44 2.41 -20.40
N PRO A 615 -28.91 3.38 -21.21
CA PRO A 615 -29.26 3.15 -22.63
C PRO A 615 -28.03 2.67 -23.42
N LEU A 616 -28.20 1.61 -24.20
CA LEU A 616 -27.20 1.08 -25.11
C LEU A 616 -27.57 1.33 -26.56
N THR A 617 -26.56 1.56 -27.42
CA THR A 617 -26.76 1.64 -28.88
C THR A 617 -27.14 0.27 -29.44
N THR A 618 -27.72 0.24 -30.66
CA THR A 618 -28.06 -1.00 -31.35
C THR A 618 -26.84 -1.90 -31.55
N GLU A 619 -25.68 -1.34 -31.88
CA GLU A 619 -24.42 -2.10 -32.01
C GLU A 619 -24.00 -2.71 -30.69
N GLN A 620 -24.04 -1.95 -29.60
CA GLN A 620 -23.72 -2.44 -28.25
C GLN A 620 -24.66 -3.56 -27.79
N LYS A 621 -25.97 -3.44 -28.07
CA LYS A 621 -26.94 -4.50 -27.80
C LYS A 621 -26.60 -5.76 -28.59
N ASN A 622 -26.29 -5.66 -29.87
CA ASN A 622 -25.95 -6.81 -30.70
C ASN A 622 -24.73 -7.60 -30.19
N LEU A 623 -23.74 -6.90 -29.61
CA LEU A 623 -22.57 -7.54 -29.04
C LEU A 623 -22.87 -8.42 -27.82
N ILE A 624 -23.89 -8.11 -27.06
CA ILE A 624 -24.19 -8.77 -25.79
C ILE A 624 -25.48 -9.61 -25.82
N THR A 625 -26.29 -9.53 -26.90
CA THR A 625 -27.50 -10.31 -27.05
C THR A 625 -27.19 -11.76 -27.44
N PRO A 626 -27.45 -12.75 -26.56
CA PRO A 626 -27.15 -14.15 -26.89
C PRO A 626 -28.20 -14.74 -27.82
N ALA A 627 -27.75 -15.46 -28.82
CA ALA A 627 -28.62 -16.37 -29.57
C ALA A 627 -28.94 -17.63 -28.73
N ARG A 628 -29.92 -18.40 -29.15
CA ARG A 628 -30.29 -19.66 -28.48
C ARG A 628 -29.11 -20.65 -28.41
N SER A 629 -28.26 -20.66 -29.44
CA SER A 629 -27.05 -21.47 -29.46
C SER A 629 -26.06 -21.10 -28.36
N ASP A 630 -25.91 -19.80 -28.09
CA ASP A 630 -24.98 -19.30 -27.07
C ASP A 630 -25.46 -19.72 -25.67
N ILE A 631 -26.76 -19.60 -25.39
CA ILE A 631 -27.32 -20.03 -24.12
C ILE A 631 -27.19 -21.56 -23.92
N ILE A 632 -27.35 -22.34 -24.98
CA ILE A 632 -27.12 -23.80 -24.94
C ILE A 632 -25.65 -24.12 -24.68
N ALA A 633 -24.73 -23.42 -25.29
CA ALA A 633 -23.28 -23.59 -25.05
C ALA A 633 -22.92 -23.33 -23.59
N VAL A 634 -23.39 -22.20 -23.02
CA VAL A 634 -23.21 -21.88 -21.59
C VAL A 634 -23.80 -22.99 -20.71
N TYR A 635 -25.03 -23.41 -20.97
CA TYR A 635 -25.69 -24.46 -20.16
C TYR A 635 -24.94 -25.80 -20.18
N ARG A 636 -24.38 -26.19 -21.35
CA ARG A 636 -23.56 -27.41 -21.48
C ARG A 636 -22.25 -27.30 -20.69
N GLU A 637 -21.59 -26.14 -20.72
CA GLU A 637 -20.36 -25.93 -19.93
C GLU A 637 -20.66 -25.99 -18.43
N LEU A 638 -21.76 -25.38 -17.97
CA LEU A 638 -22.20 -25.44 -16.57
C LEU A 638 -22.58 -26.87 -16.15
N GLN A 639 -22.99 -27.73 -17.09
CA GLN A 639 -23.27 -29.14 -16.85
C GLN A 639 -21.98 -29.99 -16.81
N ALA A 640 -20.97 -29.66 -17.63
CA ALA A 640 -19.77 -30.44 -17.78
C ALA A 640 -18.76 -30.24 -16.65
N ARG A 641 -18.71 -29.03 -16.07
CA ARG A 641 -17.75 -28.64 -15.04
C ARG A 641 -18.40 -27.67 -14.03
N ARG A 642 -17.89 -27.66 -12.81
CA ARG A 642 -18.23 -26.61 -11.83
C ARG A 642 -17.54 -25.31 -12.21
N TRP A 643 -18.30 -24.22 -12.22
CA TRP A 643 -17.83 -22.87 -12.50
C TRP A 643 -18.15 -21.96 -11.31
N HIS A 644 -17.22 -21.08 -10.97
CA HIS A 644 -17.43 -20.11 -9.90
C HIS A 644 -18.48 -19.07 -10.30
N ALA A 645 -19.35 -18.71 -9.36
CA ALA A 645 -20.40 -17.72 -9.61
C ALA A 645 -19.87 -16.28 -9.50
N GLU A 646 -18.82 -16.08 -8.73
CA GLU A 646 -18.21 -14.76 -8.47
C GLU A 646 -17.24 -14.34 -9.57
N ASP A 647 -16.56 -15.30 -10.23
CA ASP A 647 -15.66 -15.03 -11.35
C ASP A 647 -15.97 -15.93 -12.55
N LEU A 648 -16.49 -15.30 -13.59
CA LEU A 648 -16.86 -15.97 -14.86
C LEU A 648 -15.80 -15.78 -15.97
N GLN A 649 -14.63 -15.16 -15.69
CA GLN A 649 -13.60 -14.97 -16.71
C GLN A 649 -13.17 -16.30 -17.35
N PRO A 650 -12.91 -17.39 -16.60
CA PRO A 650 -12.54 -18.66 -17.21
C PRO A 650 -13.63 -19.27 -18.08
N LEU A 651 -14.91 -19.10 -17.71
CA LEU A 651 -16.04 -19.54 -18.54
C LEU A 651 -16.14 -18.72 -19.84
N CYS A 652 -16.00 -17.40 -19.74
CA CYS A 652 -16.02 -16.51 -20.90
C CYS A 652 -14.85 -16.82 -21.86
N ALA A 653 -13.65 -17.02 -21.34
CA ALA A 653 -12.50 -17.43 -22.14
C ALA A 653 -12.70 -18.79 -22.83
N LYS A 654 -13.31 -19.75 -22.13
CA LYS A 654 -13.63 -21.08 -22.68
C LYS A 654 -14.62 -21.02 -23.84
N LEU A 655 -15.56 -20.08 -23.81
CA LEU A 655 -16.59 -19.89 -24.83
C LEU A 655 -16.21 -18.85 -25.92
N GLY A 656 -14.99 -18.31 -25.82
CA GLY A 656 -14.48 -17.25 -26.67
C GLY A 656 -14.72 -15.86 -26.09
N GLU A 657 -13.63 -15.08 -25.92
CA GLU A 657 -13.70 -13.76 -25.28
C GLU A 657 -14.62 -12.77 -26.03
N GLU A 658 -14.73 -12.93 -27.36
CA GLU A 658 -15.62 -12.15 -28.22
C GLU A 658 -17.10 -12.41 -27.91
N ASN A 659 -17.42 -13.46 -27.18
CA ASN A 659 -18.77 -13.81 -26.73
C ASN A 659 -19.03 -13.49 -25.25
N THR A 660 -18.12 -12.79 -24.61
CA THR A 660 -18.22 -12.50 -23.16
C THR A 660 -19.57 -11.90 -22.77
N GLY A 661 -20.03 -10.87 -23.47
CA GLY A 661 -21.32 -10.23 -23.18
C GLY A 661 -22.49 -11.20 -23.30
N LYS A 662 -22.50 -11.99 -24.35
CA LYS A 662 -23.52 -13.04 -24.59
C LYS A 662 -23.49 -14.10 -23.50
N THR A 663 -22.28 -14.53 -23.09
CA THR A 663 -22.07 -15.51 -22.00
C THR A 663 -22.62 -14.98 -20.68
N LEU A 664 -22.28 -13.73 -20.30
CA LEU A 664 -22.76 -13.11 -19.06
C LEU A 664 -24.27 -12.91 -19.04
N VAL A 665 -24.86 -12.48 -20.16
CA VAL A 665 -26.32 -12.36 -20.30
C VAL A 665 -26.97 -13.72 -20.24
N ALA A 666 -26.40 -14.76 -20.89
CA ALA A 666 -26.91 -16.12 -20.87
C ALA A 666 -26.92 -16.73 -19.46
N VAL A 667 -25.82 -16.58 -18.69
CA VAL A 667 -25.73 -17.02 -17.30
C VAL A 667 -26.83 -16.33 -16.47
N THR A 668 -26.96 -14.99 -16.59
CA THR A 668 -27.97 -14.23 -15.88
C THR A 668 -29.39 -14.66 -16.26
N ALA A 669 -29.67 -14.91 -17.55
CA ALA A 669 -30.97 -15.38 -18.00
C ALA A 669 -31.31 -16.79 -17.47
N LEU A 670 -30.36 -17.71 -17.45
CA LEU A 670 -30.52 -19.05 -16.89
C LEU A 670 -30.81 -19.02 -15.40
N GLU A 671 -30.16 -18.14 -14.65
CA GLU A 671 -30.43 -17.90 -13.22
C GLU A 671 -31.83 -17.34 -13.00
N GLN A 672 -32.18 -16.27 -13.73
CA GLN A 672 -33.49 -15.60 -13.59
C GLN A 672 -34.70 -16.50 -13.89
N VAL A 673 -34.53 -17.47 -14.79
CA VAL A 673 -35.61 -18.48 -15.05
C VAL A 673 -35.51 -19.69 -14.14
N GLY A 674 -34.52 -19.74 -13.23
CA GLY A 674 -34.35 -20.80 -12.23
C GLY A 674 -33.90 -22.14 -12.84
N LEU A 675 -33.06 -22.11 -13.87
CA LEU A 675 -32.37 -23.27 -14.43
C LEU A 675 -31.01 -23.52 -13.77
N ILE A 676 -30.41 -22.48 -13.23
CA ILE A 676 -29.19 -22.53 -12.42
C ILE A 676 -29.40 -21.69 -11.17
N ALA A 677 -28.62 -21.99 -10.12
CA ALA A 677 -28.54 -21.20 -8.91
C ALA A 677 -27.11 -21.19 -8.38
N ALA A 678 -26.71 -20.10 -7.75
CA ALA A 678 -25.47 -20.06 -7.02
C ALA A 678 -25.61 -20.83 -5.71
N ALA A 679 -24.75 -21.80 -5.45
CA ALA A 679 -24.71 -22.60 -4.22
C ALA A 679 -23.35 -22.52 -3.57
N GLU A 680 -23.30 -22.46 -2.24
CA GLU A 680 -22.03 -22.48 -1.50
C GLU A 680 -21.54 -23.93 -1.38
N LYS A 681 -20.34 -24.20 -1.91
CA LYS A 681 -19.69 -25.50 -1.80
C LYS A 681 -18.20 -25.35 -1.50
N GLY A 682 -17.79 -25.86 -0.36
CA GLY A 682 -16.40 -25.85 0.05
C GLY A 682 -15.81 -24.44 0.25
N GLY A 683 -16.65 -23.46 0.59
CA GLY A 683 -16.22 -22.07 0.79
C GLY A 683 -16.12 -21.22 -0.49
N ALA A 684 -16.69 -21.70 -1.60
CA ALA A 684 -16.86 -20.95 -2.83
C ALA A 684 -18.30 -20.97 -3.32
N LYS A 685 -18.78 -19.87 -3.92
CA LYS A 685 -20.05 -19.83 -4.63
C LYS A 685 -19.87 -20.39 -6.03
N VAL A 686 -20.58 -21.48 -6.34
CA VAL A 686 -20.51 -22.16 -7.64
C VAL A 686 -21.89 -22.24 -8.28
N TRP A 687 -21.94 -22.25 -9.60
CA TRP A 687 -23.17 -22.48 -10.32
C TRP A 687 -23.57 -23.95 -10.30
N GLU A 688 -24.83 -24.21 -9.92
CA GLU A 688 -25.43 -25.53 -9.94
C GLU A 688 -26.68 -25.53 -10.82
N LEU A 689 -26.90 -26.66 -11.48
CA LEU A 689 -28.13 -26.90 -12.23
C LEU A 689 -29.28 -27.15 -11.25
N VAL A 690 -30.41 -26.46 -11.45
CA VAL A 690 -31.60 -26.63 -10.64
C VAL A 690 -32.54 -27.64 -11.36
N PRO A 691 -32.89 -28.79 -10.73
CA PRO A 691 -33.87 -29.71 -11.29
C PRO A 691 -35.22 -29.02 -11.46
N THR A 692 -35.77 -29.04 -12.67
CA THR A 692 -37.06 -28.40 -12.97
C THR A 692 -38.11 -29.43 -13.42
N ALA A 693 -39.34 -29.29 -12.91
CA ALA A 693 -40.45 -30.18 -13.23
C ALA A 693 -41.07 -29.96 -14.61
N GLY A 694 -40.54 -29.07 -15.45
CA GLY A 694 -41.08 -28.73 -16.77
C GLY A 694 -40.18 -27.86 -17.61
N LYS A 695 -40.56 -27.58 -18.85
CA LYS A 695 -39.84 -26.65 -19.74
C LYS A 695 -39.99 -25.23 -19.24
N LYS A 696 -38.85 -24.53 -19.08
CA LYS A 696 -38.79 -23.09 -18.80
C LYS A 696 -38.69 -22.32 -20.10
N ASN A 697 -39.36 -21.18 -20.17
CA ASN A 697 -39.25 -20.26 -21.30
C ASN A 697 -38.17 -19.21 -21.01
N LEU A 698 -37.10 -19.22 -21.76
CA LEU A 698 -36.00 -18.28 -21.62
C LEU A 698 -36.39 -16.83 -21.91
N ALA A 699 -37.42 -16.61 -22.77
CA ALA A 699 -37.95 -15.27 -23.07
C ALA A 699 -38.57 -14.58 -21.82
N ASP A 700 -38.83 -15.33 -20.76
CA ASP A 700 -39.34 -14.76 -19.50
C ASP A 700 -38.24 -14.12 -18.65
N ALA A 701 -36.94 -14.31 -18.96
CA ALA A 701 -35.85 -13.72 -18.24
C ALA A 701 -35.86 -12.17 -18.34
N PRO A 702 -35.89 -11.44 -17.22
CA PRO A 702 -35.91 -9.98 -17.20
C PRO A 702 -34.78 -9.34 -18.02
N ILE A 703 -33.57 -9.90 -17.95
CA ILE A 703 -32.43 -9.34 -18.68
C ILE A 703 -32.59 -9.39 -20.21
N LEU A 704 -33.25 -10.46 -20.72
CA LEU A 704 -33.57 -10.57 -22.15
C LEU A 704 -34.65 -9.59 -22.56
N LYS A 705 -35.67 -9.39 -21.72
CA LYS A 705 -36.74 -8.38 -21.96
C LYS A 705 -36.17 -6.96 -21.97
N CYS A 706 -35.18 -6.67 -21.11
CA CYS A 706 -34.46 -5.37 -21.13
C CYS A 706 -33.75 -5.13 -22.47
N LEU A 707 -33.18 -6.16 -23.09
CA LEU A 707 -32.52 -6.05 -24.40
C LEU A 707 -33.54 -5.80 -25.55
N GLU A 708 -34.74 -6.34 -25.45
CA GLU A 708 -35.81 -6.17 -26.46
C GLU A 708 -36.56 -4.84 -26.30
N GLY A 709 -36.71 -4.34 -25.07
CA GLY A 709 -37.58 -3.20 -24.72
C GLY A 709 -36.90 -1.83 -24.58
N MET A 710 -35.58 -1.77 -24.65
CA MET A 710 -34.83 -0.50 -24.66
C MET A 710 -34.55 -0.06 -26.13
#